data_61fa90b2d34bc3c114624f6004ec41e6
#
_entry.id   61fa90b2d34bc3c114624f6004ec41e6
#
_cell.length_a   1.000
_cell.length_b   1.000
_cell.length_c   1.000
_cell.angle_alpha   90.00
_cell.angle_beta   90.00
_cell.angle_gamma   90.00
#
_symmetry.space_group_name_H-M   'P 1'
#
loop_
_entity.id
_entity.type
_entity.pdbx_description
1 polymer ?
#
loop_
_entity_poly.entity_id
_entity_poly.type
_entity_poly.pdbx_seq_one_letter_code
_entity_poly.pdbx_strand_id
1 'polypeptide(L)'
;VAIAEALIAGNDYDLEAAIQKMREIRERVRLGPSTGSIVEEAVARDIPWIRLGTNSLVQLGYGINQMRFQATITCKTSSIAVDIACNKEQTKKMLDAASIPVANGGICVDEEDLEEVVKKIGYPIVLKPLDGNHGKGASINVKKWEDAVEGLAYAKKYSHRIIVEKFITGFDFRVLVIDNKLVAAAKREPAHVKGDGKQSIQQLIDKTNQDPKRGYGHENVLTQIDVDRDTTDLLEKLNYTLETVPKKNEIVYLKSTANLSTGGTSVDVTDLMHPENIFLCERISRVIGLDICGVDIMAENLTQPLKENGGCILEVNAAPGFRMHLAPSEGLPRNVAAPVIDMLYPPGKPSRIPIIAVTGTNGKTTTTRLLAHIVKNNGFKVGFTTYDGIYVQNHMMEKGDTTGPLSAEYILKDPTVEFAVLETARGGILRSGLGFSRCDIGIITNIQEDHLGISDIHTLEDLARVKATVVKSIKKDGWAILNAEDEQCLKIANELSCNIAYFSMDENNPVVKEFSKLGKIVAVYENGFITIKKGEWKIRVERATHVPLTMGGKAKFMITNVLAATLAAYLQGFKTDDISLSLQTFIPSAAQTPGRMNIFEFKKFKVLIDFAHNPAGYKGVEEFLSSVVATKKIGIIAGVGDRRDEDIKECATIAARMFDHIIIRQEKYLRGRTEEEIIGLILEGIALSGKTVTHEIISKEVEAIKHAIDTVEDGTFITALSDVVTNAINIVQEYLDKENESGN
;
A
#
# COMPACT_ATOMS: atom_id res chain seq x y z
N VAL A 1 -3.01 -7.94 -24.46
CA VAL A 1 -2.39 -7.14 -25.53
C VAL A 1 -1.83 -8.05 -26.59
N ALA A 2 -0.78 -8.87 -26.34
CA ALA A 2 -0.13 -9.70 -27.35
C ALA A 2 -1.07 -10.62 -28.15
N ILE A 3 -2.09 -11.22 -27.52
CA ILE A 3 -3.10 -12.02 -28.25
C ILE A 3 -3.96 -11.15 -29.19
N ALA A 4 -4.32 -9.93 -28.75
CA ALA A 4 -5.09 -9.01 -29.60
C ALA A 4 -4.25 -8.50 -30.80
N GLU A 5 -2.98 -8.18 -30.58
CA GLU A 5 -2.04 -7.79 -31.62
C GLU A 5 -1.84 -8.91 -32.65
N ALA A 6 -1.67 -10.16 -32.19
CA ALA A 6 -1.54 -11.32 -33.09
C ALA A 6 -2.83 -11.52 -33.92
N LEU A 7 -4.01 -11.43 -33.30
CA LEU A 7 -5.30 -11.55 -33.99
C LEU A 7 -5.50 -10.44 -35.03
N ILE A 8 -5.14 -9.18 -34.71
CA ILE A 8 -5.23 -8.05 -35.65
C ILE A 8 -4.25 -8.25 -36.83
N ALA A 9 -3.06 -8.75 -36.55
CA ALA A 9 -2.04 -9.00 -37.56
C ALA A 9 -2.25 -10.29 -38.37
N GLY A 10 -3.25 -11.12 -37.99
CA GLY A 10 -3.50 -12.44 -38.62
C GLY A 10 -2.41 -13.46 -38.36
N ASN A 11 -1.64 -13.30 -37.27
CA ASN A 11 -0.56 -14.20 -36.88
C ASN A 11 -1.07 -15.29 -35.93
N ASP A 12 -0.44 -16.47 -36.00
CA ASP A 12 -0.67 -17.51 -35.01
C ASP A 12 -0.19 -17.06 -33.62
N TYR A 13 -0.97 -17.43 -32.60
CA TYR A 13 -0.65 -17.14 -31.20
C TYR A 13 -0.69 -18.41 -30.36
N ASP A 14 0.43 -18.75 -29.74
CA ASP A 14 0.52 -19.91 -28.84
C ASP A 14 -0.14 -19.56 -27.48
N LEU A 15 -1.44 -19.85 -27.40
CA LEU A 15 -2.25 -19.59 -26.20
C LEU A 15 -1.82 -20.47 -25.02
N GLU A 16 -1.43 -21.73 -25.26
CA GLU A 16 -1.04 -22.68 -24.20
C GLU A 16 0.27 -22.23 -23.54
N ALA A 17 1.28 -21.87 -24.35
CA ALA A 17 2.54 -21.34 -23.82
C ALA A 17 2.32 -20.03 -23.04
N ALA A 18 1.42 -19.16 -23.52
CA ALA A 18 1.08 -17.93 -22.82
C ALA A 18 0.39 -18.17 -21.48
N ILE A 19 -0.56 -19.11 -21.43
CA ILE A 19 -1.25 -19.53 -20.19
C ILE A 19 -0.24 -20.14 -19.20
N GLN A 20 0.67 -21.02 -19.69
CA GLN A 20 1.70 -21.63 -18.86
C GLN A 20 2.61 -20.54 -18.25
N LYS A 21 3.07 -19.58 -19.04
CA LYS A 21 3.87 -18.45 -18.57
C LYS A 21 3.12 -17.61 -17.51
N MET A 22 1.83 -17.37 -17.70
CA MET A 22 1.01 -16.68 -16.71
C MET A 22 0.87 -17.47 -15.40
N ARG A 23 0.74 -18.80 -15.49
CA ARG A 23 0.74 -19.69 -14.31
C ARG A 23 2.06 -19.60 -13.55
N GLU A 24 3.19 -19.66 -14.23
CA GLU A 24 4.51 -19.52 -13.62
C GLU A 24 4.70 -18.16 -12.93
N ILE A 25 4.26 -17.09 -13.58
CA ILE A 25 4.26 -15.75 -12.99
C ILE A 25 3.37 -15.72 -11.73
N ARG A 26 2.15 -16.27 -11.82
CA ARG A 26 1.22 -16.34 -10.69
C ARG A 26 1.85 -17.08 -9.51
N GLU A 27 2.45 -18.25 -9.74
CA GLU A 27 3.08 -19.05 -8.68
C GLU A 27 4.25 -18.32 -8.02
N ARG A 28 5.03 -17.58 -8.80
CA ARG A 28 6.15 -16.78 -8.28
C ARG A 28 5.70 -15.57 -7.46
N VAL A 29 4.57 -14.94 -7.83
CA VAL A 29 4.12 -13.67 -7.21
C VAL A 29 3.00 -13.86 -6.17
N ARG A 30 2.25 -14.96 -6.16
CA ARG A 30 1.16 -15.16 -5.22
C ARG A 30 1.66 -15.23 -3.78
N LEU A 31 0.81 -14.87 -2.86
CA LEU A 31 1.03 -15.11 -1.44
C LEU A 31 0.79 -16.60 -1.13
N GLY A 32 1.58 -17.17 -0.24
CA GLY A 32 1.36 -18.53 0.25
C GLY A 32 0.00 -18.66 0.96
N PRO A 33 -0.53 -19.89 1.14
CA PRO A 33 -1.90 -20.12 1.61
C PRO A 33 -2.23 -19.41 2.93
N SER A 34 -1.33 -19.42 3.90
CA SER A 34 -1.54 -18.74 5.20
C SER A 34 -1.60 -17.24 5.05
N THR A 35 -0.63 -16.63 4.36
CA THR A 35 -0.59 -15.18 4.13
C THR A 35 -1.77 -14.74 3.27
N GLY A 36 -2.08 -15.51 2.22
CA GLY A 36 -3.19 -15.23 1.30
C GLY A 36 -4.53 -15.20 2.02
N SER A 37 -4.81 -16.20 2.85
CA SER A 37 -6.09 -16.25 3.61
C SER A 37 -6.26 -15.05 4.56
N ILE A 38 -5.18 -14.59 5.22
CA ILE A 38 -5.25 -13.40 6.09
C ILE A 38 -5.53 -12.15 5.26
N VAL A 39 -4.90 -12.00 4.08
CA VAL A 39 -5.16 -10.87 3.17
C VAL A 39 -6.59 -10.93 2.62
N GLU A 40 -7.08 -12.10 2.21
CA GLU A 40 -8.45 -12.28 1.72
C GLU A 40 -9.48 -11.91 2.79
N GLU A 41 -9.28 -12.34 4.02
CA GLU A 41 -10.14 -11.96 5.15
C GLU A 41 -10.07 -10.46 5.44
N ALA A 42 -8.89 -9.84 5.36
CA ALA A 42 -8.73 -8.39 5.50
C ALA A 42 -9.50 -7.63 4.42
N VAL A 43 -9.41 -8.07 3.16
CA VAL A 43 -10.13 -7.49 2.02
C VAL A 43 -11.65 -7.64 2.20
N ALA A 44 -12.13 -8.80 2.65
CA ALA A 44 -13.55 -9.04 2.94
C ALA A 44 -14.10 -8.07 4.01
N ARG A 45 -13.24 -7.59 4.92
CA ARG A 45 -13.59 -6.60 5.95
C ARG A 45 -13.24 -5.15 5.57
N ASP A 46 -12.95 -4.88 4.32
CA ASP A 46 -12.53 -3.56 3.80
C ASP A 46 -11.25 -3.00 4.47
N ILE A 47 -10.38 -3.86 4.98
CA ILE A 47 -9.08 -3.46 5.51
C ILE A 47 -8.09 -3.38 4.35
N PRO A 48 -7.47 -2.23 4.09
CA PRO A 48 -6.50 -2.10 3.00
C PRO A 48 -5.22 -2.86 3.33
N TRP A 49 -4.51 -3.28 2.28
CA TRP A 49 -3.26 -3.97 2.44
C TRP A 49 -2.23 -3.53 1.40
N ILE A 50 -0.95 -3.65 1.76
CA ILE A 50 0.19 -3.36 0.90
C ILE A 50 1.22 -4.48 1.09
N ARG A 51 1.71 -5.05 -0.01
CA ARG A 51 2.81 -6.00 0.04
C ARG A 51 4.14 -5.26 0.18
N LEU A 52 4.93 -5.59 1.20
CA LEU A 52 6.23 -4.95 1.44
C LEU A 52 7.35 -5.83 0.84
N GLY A 53 7.70 -5.55 -0.42
CA GLY A 53 8.71 -6.33 -1.16
C GLY A 53 8.12 -7.52 -1.92
N THR A 54 8.94 -8.54 -2.18
CA THR A 54 8.61 -9.70 -3.01
C THR A 54 8.15 -10.93 -2.23
N ASN A 55 8.44 -10.95 -0.92
CA ASN A 55 8.14 -12.08 -0.03
C ASN A 55 6.74 -11.97 0.59
N SER A 56 6.48 -12.74 1.64
CA SER A 56 5.20 -12.79 2.34
C SER A 56 5.00 -11.68 3.39
N LEU A 57 5.87 -10.67 3.44
CA LEU A 57 5.70 -9.53 4.35
C LEU A 57 4.60 -8.61 3.83
N VAL A 58 3.57 -8.41 4.65
CA VAL A 58 2.37 -7.62 4.33
C VAL A 58 2.11 -6.59 5.43
N GLN A 59 1.73 -5.41 5.00
CA GLN A 59 1.11 -4.38 5.84
C GLN A 59 -0.40 -4.42 5.63
N LEU A 60 -1.16 -4.53 6.70
CA LEU A 60 -2.59 -4.23 6.75
C LEU A 60 -2.79 -2.83 7.32
N GLY A 61 -3.77 -2.09 6.78
CA GLY A 61 -4.05 -0.73 7.21
C GLY A 61 -3.02 0.31 6.73
N TYR A 62 -3.28 1.56 7.07
CA TYR A 62 -2.50 2.72 6.63
C TYR A 62 -2.02 3.58 7.82
N GLY A 63 -0.85 4.22 7.64
CA GLY A 63 -0.31 5.19 8.59
C GLY A 63 -0.13 4.59 9.98
N ILE A 64 -0.51 5.33 11.02
CA ILE A 64 -0.42 4.87 12.43
C ILE A 64 -1.29 3.64 12.72
N ASN A 65 -2.27 3.35 11.88
CA ASN A 65 -3.20 2.22 12.07
C ASN A 65 -2.68 0.94 11.40
N GLN A 66 -1.48 0.95 10.84
CA GLN A 66 -0.92 -0.21 10.18
C GLN A 66 -0.58 -1.34 11.14
N MET A 67 -0.76 -2.58 10.68
CA MET A 67 -0.30 -3.80 11.30
C MET A 67 0.48 -4.61 10.28
N ARG A 68 1.65 -5.13 10.66
CA ARG A 68 2.50 -5.94 9.76
C ARG A 68 2.46 -7.39 10.18
N PHE A 69 2.54 -8.27 9.19
CA PHE A 69 2.69 -9.69 9.42
C PHE A 69 3.48 -10.35 8.29
N GLN A 70 4.10 -11.47 8.57
CA GLN A 70 4.83 -12.31 7.63
C GLN A 70 4.50 -13.76 7.88
N ALA A 71 3.94 -14.46 6.89
CA ALA A 71 3.35 -15.78 7.07
C ALA A 71 2.26 -15.75 8.17
N THR A 72 2.55 -16.26 9.35
CA THR A 72 1.67 -16.22 10.53
C THR A 72 2.34 -15.58 11.75
N ILE A 73 3.47 -14.92 11.57
CA ILE A 73 4.11 -14.06 12.57
C ILE A 73 3.58 -12.65 12.39
N THR A 74 3.10 -12.03 13.44
CA THR A 74 2.52 -10.70 13.44
C THR A 74 3.40 -9.69 14.17
N CYS A 75 3.09 -8.39 14.03
CA CYS A 75 3.74 -7.34 14.81
C CYS A 75 3.45 -7.42 16.32
N LYS A 76 2.57 -8.32 16.76
CA LYS A 76 2.28 -8.60 18.17
C LYS A 76 3.08 -9.82 18.68
N THR A 77 3.64 -10.63 17.81
CA THR A 77 4.41 -11.83 18.19
C THR A 77 5.68 -11.43 18.90
N SER A 78 5.86 -11.90 20.12
CA SER A 78 7.06 -11.67 20.91
C SER A 78 8.24 -12.46 20.35
N SER A 79 9.38 -11.82 20.10
CA SER A 79 10.63 -12.49 19.70
C SER A 79 11.10 -13.48 20.76
N ILE A 80 10.95 -13.15 22.05
CA ILE A 80 11.27 -14.05 23.16
C ILE A 80 10.42 -15.32 23.11
N ALA A 81 9.13 -15.19 22.79
CA ALA A 81 8.24 -16.35 22.67
C ALA A 81 8.61 -17.23 21.46
N VAL A 82 9.07 -16.61 20.37
CA VAL A 82 9.60 -17.34 19.19
C VAL A 82 10.87 -18.10 19.57
N ASP A 83 11.82 -17.47 20.27
CA ASP A 83 13.06 -18.11 20.73
C ASP A 83 12.79 -19.29 21.67
N ILE A 84 11.84 -19.12 22.60
CA ILE A 84 11.38 -20.21 23.48
C ILE A 84 10.82 -21.36 22.64
N ALA A 85 9.89 -21.09 21.71
CA ALA A 85 9.27 -22.11 20.88
C ALA A 85 10.29 -22.85 19.98
N CYS A 86 11.33 -22.18 19.52
CA CYS A 86 12.43 -22.77 18.75
C CYS A 86 13.35 -23.65 19.60
N ASN A 87 13.39 -23.42 20.91
CA ASN A 87 14.20 -24.22 21.83
C ASN A 87 13.37 -25.33 22.48
N LYS A 88 13.45 -26.54 21.92
CA LYS A 88 12.66 -27.72 22.36
C LYS A 88 12.85 -28.06 23.84
N GLU A 89 14.07 -27.91 24.36
CA GLU A 89 14.38 -28.16 25.75
C GLU A 89 13.70 -27.15 26.69
N GLN A 90 13.85 -25.87 26.37
CA GLN A 90 13.27 -24.79 27.18
C GLN A 90 11.74 -24.81 27.12
N THR A 91 11.15 -25.01 25.96
CA THR A 91 9.71 -25.19 25.81
C THR A 91 9.20 -26.31 26.70
N LYS A 92 9.86 -27.47 26.67
CA LYS A 92 9.49 -28.63 27.47
C LYS A 92 9.56 -28.36 28.97
N LYS A 93 10.66 -27.77 29.45
CA LYS A 93 10.80 -27.40 30.86
C LYS A 93 9.71 -26.42 31.33
N MET A 94 9.35 -25.45 30.50
CA MET A 94 8.29 -24.49 30.81
C MET A 94 6.92 -25.15 30.86
N LEU A 95 6.62 -26.06 29.91
CA LEU A 95 5.35 -26.78 29.87
C LEU A 95 5.22 -27.76 31.04
N ASP A 96 6.28 -28.50 31.36
CA ASP A 96 6.33 -29.43 32.50
C ASP A 96 6.14 -28.69 33.84
N ALA A 97 6.85 -27.58 34.05
CA ALA A 97 6.65 -26.71 35.20
C ALA A 97 5.22 -26.15 35.31
N ALA A 98 4.51 -26.02 34.19
CA ALA A 98 3.10 -25.64 34.16
C ALA A 98 2.14 -26.82 34.29
N SER A 99 2.64 -28.05 34.59
CA SER A 99 1.87 -29.31 34.68
C SER A 99 1.13 -29.68 33.40
N ILE A 100 1.67 -29.29 32.25
CA ILE A 100 1.21 -29.66 30.90
C ILE A 100 1.92 -30.96 30.51
N PRO A 101 1.20 -31.99 30.01
CA PRO A 101 1.80 -33.29 29.70
C PRO A 101 2.77 -33.17 28.51
N VAL A 102 4.05 -33.46 28.75
CA VAL A 102 5.12 -33.52 27.75
C VAL A 102 5.77 -34.92 27.78
N ALA A 103 6.38 -35.32 26.66
CA ALA A 103 7.04 -36.62 26.61
C ALA A 103 8.21 -36.65 27.65
N ASN A 104 8.20 -37.61 28.54
CA ASN A 104 9.28 -37.80 29.52
C ASN A 104 10.61 -38.11 28.80
N GLY A 105 11.71 -37.49 29.21
CA GLY A 105 12.99 -37.69 28.57
C GLY A 105 14.12 -36.83 29.15
N GLY A 106 15.21 -36.80 28.45
CA GLY A 106 16.39 -35.99 28.79
C GLY A 106 17.23 -35.69 27.56
N ILE A 107 18.28 -34.90 27.78
CA ILE A 107 19.32 -34.65 26.79
C ILE A 107 20.50 -35.56 27.08
N CYS A 108 21.08 -36.14 26.05
CA CYS A 108 22.34 -36.89 26.14
C CYS A 108 23.37 -36.33 25.14
N VAL A 109 24.64 -36.41 25.59
CA VAL A 109 25.80 -36.06 24.78
C VAL A 109 26.62 -37.29 24.46
N ASP A 110 26.56 -38.32 25.33
CA ASP A 110 27.30 -39.56 25.22
C ASP A 110 26.44 -40.77 25.62
N GLU A 111 27.06 -41.95 25.69
CA GLU A 111 26.38 -43.19 26.04
C GLU A 111 26.05 -43.28 27.55
N GLU A 112 26.81 -42.62 28.40
CA GLU A 112 26.56 -42.56 29.86
C GLU A 112 25.26 -41.79 30.12
N ASP A 113 25.11 -40.60 29.53
CA ASP A 113 23.88 -39.82 29.58
C ASP A 113 22.69 -40.62 29.03
N LEU A 114 22.90 -41.32 27.88
CA LEU A 114 21.87 -42.15 27.27
C LEU A 114 21.41 -43.26 28.23
N GLU A 115 22.33 -43.93 28.90
CA GLU A 115 22.02 -45.01 29.86
C GLU A 115 21.19 -44.47 31.05
N GLU A 116 21.58 -43.33 31.62
CA GLU A 116 20.82 -42.67 32.68
C GLU A 116 19.38 -42.30 32.27
N VAL A 117 19.25 -41.70 31.11
CA VAL A 117 17.92 -41.30 30.58
C VAL A 117 17.08 -42.56 30.33
N VAL A 118 17.62 -43.59 29.68
CA VAL A 118 16.89 -44.84 29.39
C VAL A 118 16.49 -45.58 30.67
N LYS A 119 17.35 -45.64 31.68
CA LYS A 119 16.99 -46.21 33.00
C LYS A 119 15.82 -45.49 33.63
N LYS A 120 15.72 -44.18 33.48
CA LYS A 120 14.64 -43.35 34.03
C LYS A 120 13.31 -43.52 33.31
N ILE A 121 13.30 -43.53 31.94
CA ILE A 121 12.05 -43.50 31.14
C ILE A 121 11.64 -44.86 30.60
N GLY A 122 12.55 -45.86 30.53
CA GLY A 122 12.34 -47.17 29.94
C GLY A 122 12.03 -47.15 28.43
N TYR A 123 12.07 -48.34 27.82
CA TYR A 123 11.74 -48.53 26.41
C TYR A 123 10.21 -48.57 26.18
N PRO A 124 9.72 -48.33 24.95
CA PRO A 124 10.47 -47.82 23.77
C PRO A 124 10.78 -46.35 23.88
N ILE A 125 11.82 -45.91 23.15
CA ILE A 125 12.31 -44.50 23.15
C ILE A 125 12.41 -43.94 21.74
N VAL A 126 12.53 -42.63 21.68
CA VAL A 126 12.88 -41.83 20.48
C VAL A 126 14.17 -41.07 20.76
N LEU A 127 15.11 -41.12 19.83
CA LEU A 127 16.28 -40.26 19.82
C LEU A 127 16.17 -39.28 18.66
N LYS A 128 16.44 -38.00 18.92
CA LYS A 128 16.38 -36.95 17.87
C LYS A 128 17.42 -35.85 18.17
N PRO A 129 18.05 -35.24 17.11
CA PRO A 129 18.93 -34.08 17.30
C PRO A 129 18.16 -32.92 17.96
N LEU A 130 18.79 -32.21 18.92
CA LEU A 130 18.15 -31.04 19.53
C LEU A 130 17.90 -29.94 18.51
N ASP A 131 18.86 -29.68 17.62
CA ASP A 131 18.82 -28.62 16.61
C ASP A 131 18.29 -29.11 15.25
N GLY A 132 17.75 -30.35 15.19
CA GLY A 132 17.26 -30.96 13.95
C GLY A 132 15.83 -30.54 13.58
N ASN A 133 15.59 -30.36 12.27
CA ASN A 133 14.29 -30.06 11.69
C ASN A 133 13.85 -31.18 10.75
N HIS A 134 12.53 -31.31 10.54
CA HIS A 134 11.92 -32.25 9.58
C HIS A 134 12.22 -33.73 9.82
N GLY A 135 12.52 -34.16 11.06
CA GLY A 135 12.77 -35.55 11.41
C GLY A 135 14.12 -36.12 10.98
N LYS A 136 15.03 -35.28 10.44
CA LYS A 136 16.38 -35.71 10.08
C LYS A 136 17.17 -36.13 11.33
N GLY A 137 17.83 -37.29 11.25
CA GLY A 137 18.62 -37.84 12.35
C GLY A 137 17.81 -38.46 13.49
N ALA A 138 16.49 -38.62 13.32
CA ALA A 138 15.63 -39.23 14.35
C ALA A 138 15.60 -40.77 14.24
N SER A 139 15.70 -41.46 15.38
CA SER A 139 15.42 -42.91 15.52
C SER A 139 14.18 -43.09 16.39
N ILE A 140 13.15 -43.74 15.85
CA ILE A 140 11.83 -43.81 16.45
C ILE A 140 11.52 -45.26 16.89
N ASN A 141 10.80 -45.44 18.01
CA ASN A 141 10.37 -46.72 18.54
C ASN A 141 11.55 -47.72 18.80
N VAL A 142 12.63 -47.18 19.34
CA VAL A 142 13.81 -47.96 19.72
C VAL A 142 13.50 -48.78 20.95
N LYS A 143 13.72 -50.08 20.90
CA LYS A 143 13.31 -51.06 21.95
C LYS A 143 14.46 -51.72 22.66
N LYS A 144 15.67 -51.60 22.15
CA LYS A 144 16.88 -52.26 22.66
C LYS A 144 18.03 -51.28 22.84
N TRP A 145 18.96 -51.63 23.69
CA TRP A 145 20.14 -50.82 23.95
C TRP A 145 21.03 -50.63 22.69
N GLU A 146 21.25 -51.73 21.96
CA GLU A 146 22.11 -51.72 20.78
C GLU A 146 21.56 -50.75 19.72
N ASP A 147 20.26 -50.80 19.48
CA ASP A 147 19.56 -49.89 18.55
C ASP A 147 19.60 -48.42 19.07
N ALA A 148 19.64 -48.24 20.41
CA ALA A 148 19.71 -46.92 21.02
C ALA A 148 21.09 -46.27 20.81
N VAL A 149 22.17 -47.05 20.97
CA VAL A 149 23.55 -46.60 20.69
C VAL A 149 23.75 -46.27 19.20
N GLU A 150 23.23 -47.10 18.29
CA GLU A 150 23.28 -46.81 16.89
C GLU A 150 22.47 -45.53 16.55
N GLY A 151 21.28 -45.39 17.15
CA GLY A 151 20.47 -44.18 17.03
C GLY A 151 21.16 -42.93 17.55
N LEU A 152 21.86 -43.01 18.65
CA LEU A 152 22.69 -41.93 19.20
C LEU A 152 23.78 -41.53 18.19
N ALA A 153 24.54 -42.52 17.67
CA ALA A 153 25.58 -42.27 16.69
C ALA A 153 25.04 -41.66 15.42
N TYR A 154 23.83 -42.06 14.96
CA TYR A 154 23.16 -41.47 13.82
C TYR A 154 22.75 -40.03 14.09
N ALA A 155 22.08 -39.74 15.21
CA ALA A 155 21.64 -38.41 15.59
C ALA A 155 22.80 -37.41 15.77
N LYS A 156 23.96 -37.89 16.29
CA LYS A 156 25.19 -37.10 16.47
C LYS A 156 25.77 -36.54 15.15
N LYS A 157 25.42 -37.08 13.98
CA LYS A 157 25.80 -36.53 12.68
C LYS A 157 25.16 -35.16 12.42
N TYR A 158 24.08 -34.82 13.13
CA TYR A 158 23.28 -33.62 12.93
C TYR A 158 23.34 -32.62 14.09
N SER A 159 23.54 -33.07 15.33
CA SER A 159 23.68 -32.22 16.52
C SER A 159 24.57 -32.89 17.57
N HIS A 160 25.30 -32.10 18.33
CA HIS A 160 26.11 -32.63 19.45
C HIS A 160 25.23 -33.04 20.67
N ARG A 161 24.05 -32.41 20.79
CA ARG A 161 23.06 -32.65 21.86
C ARG A 161 21.86 -33.40 21.32
N ILE A 162 21.55 -34.56 21.92
CA ILE A 162 20.48 -35.43 21.45
C ILE A 162 19.37 -35.50 22.51
N ILE A 163 18.15 -35.29 22.09
CA ILE A 163 16.96 -35.48 22.92
C ILE A 163 16.60 -36.97 22.89
N VAL A 164 16.47 -37.59 24.06
CA VAL A 164 15.99 -38.94 24.24
C VAL A 164 14.65 -38.87 24.99
N GLU A 165 13.59 -39.43 24.42
CA GLU A 165 12.23 -39.32 24.94
C GLU A 165 11.53 -40.66 24.95
N LYS A 166 10.56 -40.83 25.83
CA LYS A 166 9.62 -41.95 25.78
C LYS A 166 8.88 -41.93 24.48
N PHE A 167 8.83 -43.03 23.77
CA PHE A 167 8.00 -43.16 22.56
C PHE A 167 6.53 -43.18 22.94
N ILE A 168 5.73 -42.29 22.40
CA ILE A 168 4.30 -42.17 22.60
C ILE A 168 3.59 -42.79 21.38
N THR A 169 2.68 -43.69 21.59
CA THR A 169 1.82 -44.28 20.55
C THR A 169 0.62 -43.39 20.32
N GLY A 170 0.14 -43.36 19.08
CA GLY A 170 -1.06 -42.60 18.73
C GLY A 170 -0.94 -41.89 17.37
N PHE A 171 -1.82 -40.95 17.19
CA PHE A 171 -1.90 -40.11 15.99
C PHE A 171 -1.32 -38.73 16.25
N ASP A 172 -0.86 -38.12 15.17
CA ASP A 172 -0.29 -36.77 15.17
C ASP A 172 -1.39 -35.74 14.95
N PHE A 173 -1.56 -34.82 15.89
CA PHE A 173 -2.55 -33.75 15.82
C PHE A 173 -1.84 -32.39 15.83
N ARG A 174 -2.29 -31.48 14.98
CA ARG A 174 -1.95 -30.06 15.00
C ARG A 174 -3.13 -29.26 15.50
N VAL A 175 -2.94 -28.56 16.62
CA VAL A 175 -3.93 -27.64 17.19
C VAL A 175 -3.46 -26.22 16.95
N LEU A 176 -4.35 -25.36 16.47
CA LEU A 176 -4.11 -23.95 16.20
C LEU A 176 -4.81 -23.10 17.27
N VAL A 177 -4.01 -22.29 17.95
CA VAL A 177 -4.47 -21.33 18.96
C VAL A 177 -4.13 -19.93 18.46
N ILE A 178 -5.12 -19.02 18.45
CA ILE A 178 -4.97 -17.62 18.06
C ILE A 178 -5.57 -16.74 19.17
N ASP A 179 -4.84 -15.71 19.58
CA ASP A 179 -5.24 -14.82 20.67
C ASP A 179 -5.66 -15.59 21.95
N ASN A 180 -4.89 -16.62 22.28
CA ASN A 180 -5.11 -17.50 23.40
C ASN A 180 -6.45 -18.28 23.38
N LYS A 181 -7.04 -18.47 22.21
CA LYS A 181 -8.24 -19.28 22.00
C LYS A 181 -7.99 -20.37 20.95
N LEU A 182 -8.46 -21.56 21.22
CA LEU A 182 -8.41 -22.63 20.26
C LEU A 182 -9.31 -22.30 19.07
N VAL A 183 -8.77 -22.40 17.85
CA VAL A 183 -9.47 -22.07 16.60
C VAL A 183 -9.73 -23.31 15.75
N ALA A 184 -8.75 -24.21 15.66
CA ALA A 184 -8.87 -25.42 14.84
C ALA A 184 -7.97 -26.53 15.35
N ALA A 185 -8.36 -27.77 15.12
CA ALA A 185 -7.55 -28.96 15.35
C ALA A 185 -7.64 -29.90 14.15
N ALA A 186 -6.51 -30.43 13.71
CA ALA A 186 -6.41 -31.36 12.60
C ALA A 186 -5.60 -32.59 13.00
N LYS A 187 -6.11 -33.79 12.70
CA LYS A 187 -5.34 -35.03 12.69
C LYS A 187 -4.54 -35.07 11.39
N ARG A 188 -3.22 -35.19 11.50
CA ARG A 188 -2.33 -35.31 10.34
C ARG A 188 -2.07 -36.76 10.02
N GLU A 189 -2.07 -37.10 8.75
CA GLU A 189 -1.79 -38.44 8.28
C GLU A 189 -0.62 -38.42 7.28
N PRO A 190 0.34 -39.35 7.45
CA PRO A 190 1.45 -39.46 6.50
C PRO A 190 0.96 -39.72 5.07
N ALA A 191 1.76 -39.36 4.08
CA ALA A 191 1.47 -39.71 2.70
C ALA A 191 1.26 -41.22 2.58
N HIS A 192 0.14 -41.62 2.00
CA HIS A 192 -0.23 -43.02 1.86
C HIS A 192 -1.05 -43.26 0.58
N VAL A 193 -1.11 -44.50 0.15
CA VAL A 193 -2.03 -44.97 -0.89
C VAL A 193 -2.91 -46.07 -0.35
N LYS A 194 -4.14 -46.16 -0.88
CA LYS A 194 -5.09 -47.19 -0.53
C LYS A 194 -5.18 -48.21 -1.65
N GLY A 195 -4.81 -49.45 -1.37
CA GLY A 195 -4.86 -50.55 -2.30
C GLY A 195 -6.24 -50.80 -2.88
N ASP A 196 -6.31 -51.09 -4.15
CA ASP A 196 -7.52 -51.51 -4.86
C ASP A 196 -7.50 -53.01 -5.24
N GLY A 197 -6.41 -53.70 -4.95
CA GLY A 197 -6.17 -55.10 -5.29
C GLY A 197 -5.79 -55.33 -6.76
N LYS A 198 -5.50 -54.29 -7.53
CA LYS A 198 -5.23 -54.37 -8.97
C LYS A 198 -4.01 -53.55 -9.42
N GLN A 199 -3.89 -52.33 -8.91
CA GLN A 199 -2.84 -51.38 -9.30
C GLN A 199 -1.62 -51.51 -8.37
N SER A 200 -0.43 -51.30 -8.92
CA SER A 200 0.81 -51.22 -8.13
C SER A 200 0.87 -49.94 -7.28
N ILE A 201 1.74 -49.92 -6.27
CA ILE A 201 1.95 -48.72 -5.42
C ILE A 201 2.27 -47.52 -6.27
N GLN A 202 3.16 -47.65 -7.30
CA GLN A 202 3.50 -46.55 -8.21
C GLN A 202 2.25 -46.03 -8.95
N GLN A 203 1.45 -46.93 -9.52
CA GLN A 203 0.21 -46.53 -10.23
C GLN A 203 -0.81 -45.85 -9.30
N LEU A 204 -0.89 -46.29 -8.05
CA LEU A 204 -1.73 -45.65 -7.05
C LEU A 204 -1.24 -44.27 -6.65
N ILE A 205 0.10 -44.04 -6.58
CA ILE A 205 0.71 -42.72 -6.35
C ILE A 205 0.36 -41.80 -7.53
N ASP A 206 0.62 -42.27 -8.77
CA ASP A 206 0.35 -41.48 -9.98
C ASP A 206 -1.11 -41.04 -10.07
N LYS A 207 -2.04 -42.00 -9.76
CA LYS A 207 -3.46 -41.70 -9.69
C LYS A 207 -3.81 -40.71 -8.59
N THR A 208 -3.21 -40.85 -7.41
CA THR A 208 -3.42 -39.91 -6.28
C THR A 208 -2.92 -38.50 -6.64
N ASN A 209 -1.80 -38.40 -7.37
CA ASN A 209 -1.22 -37.12 -7.82
C ASN A 209 -2.03 -36.44 -8.95
N GLN A 210 -2.97 -37.17 -9.61
CA GLN A 210 -3.89 -36.58 -10.59
C GLN A 210 -5.05 -35.77 -9.92
N ASP A 211 -5.20 -35.85 -8.60
CA ASP A 211 -6.18 -35.02 -7.89
C ASP A 211 -5.87 -33.53 -8.14
N PRO A 212 -6.82 -32.72 -8.69
CA PRO A 212 -6.62 -31.30 -8.94
C PRO A 212 -6.27 -30.47 -7.68
N LYS A 213 -6.53 -31.00 -6.50
CA LYS A 213 -6.14 -30.39 -5.23
C LYS A 213 -4.65 -30.54 -4.92
N ARG A 214 -3.94 -31.43 -5.61
CA ARG A 214 -2.49 -31.66 -5.43
C ARG A 214 -1.67 -30.85 -6.41
N GLY A 215 -0.56 -30.32 -5.93
CA GLY A 215 0.39 -29.55 -6.73
C GLY A 215 1.80 -29.63 -6.16
N TYR A 216 2.76 -29.02 -6.81
CA TYR A 216 4.15 -28.97 -6.34
C TYR A 216 4.29 -28.02 -5.15
N GLY A 217 5.05 -28.42 -4.15
CA GLY A 217 5.36 -27.60 -2.98
C GLY A 217 4.10 -27.10 -2.26
N HIS A 218 3.85 -25.80 -2.32
CA HIS A 218 2.72 -25.11 -1.68
C HIS A 218 1.72 -24.50 -2.69
N GLU A 219 1.76 -24.97 -3.94
CA GLU A 219 0.93 -24.42 -5.02
C GLU A 219 -0.56 -24.65 -4.80
N ASN A 220 -0.92 -25.88 -4.40
CA ASN A 220 -2.30 -26.29 -4.20
C ASN A 220 -2.57 -26.58 -2.72
N VAL A 221 -3.82 -26.93 -2.46
CA VAL A 221 -4.30 -27.31 -1.12
C VAL A 221 -3.53 -28.51 -0.57
N LEU A 222 -3.21 -29.48 -1.42
CA LEU A 222 -2.42 -30.67 -1.09
C LEU A 222 -1.12 -30.67 -1.93
N THR A 223 -0.06 -31.27 -1.38
CA THR A 223 1.20 -31.48 -2.09
C THR A 223 1.17 -32.83 -2.81
N GLN A 224 1.81 -32.91 -3.96
CA GLN A 224 2.03 -34.20 -4.64
C GLN A 224 2.91 -35.12 -3.78
N ILE A 225 2.70 -36.42 -3.93
CA ILE A 225 3.51 -37.44 -3.27
C ILE A 225 4.72 -37.70 -4.16
N ASP A 226 5.91 -37.31 -3.70
CA ASP A 226 7.16 -37.57 -4.37
C ASP A 226 7.76 -38.88 -3.88
N VAL A 227 8.20 -39.72 -4.83
CA VAL A 227 8.93 -40.94 -4.55
C VAL A 227 10.42 -40.59 -4.43
N ASP A 228 10.90 -40.51 -3.22
CA ASP A 228 12.30 -40.25 -2.88
C ASP A 228 12.91 -41.45 -2.16
N ARG A 229 14.16 -41.30 -1.70
CA ARG A 229 14.86 -42.35 -0.97
C ARG A 229 14.15 -42.76 0.33
N ASP A 230 13.59 -41.78 1.06
CA ASP A 230 12.86 -42.07 2.29
C ASP A 230 11.63 -42.95 2.03
N THR A 231 10.98 -42.76 0.87
CA THR A 231 9.83 -43.59 0.42
C THR A 231 10.29 -45.02 0.12
N THR A 232 11.38 -45.19 -0.64
CA THR A 232 11.89 -46.54 -1.02
C THR A 232 12.38 -47.29 0.21
N ASP A 233 13.16 -46.65 1.10
CA ASP A 233 13.65 -47.23 2.34
C ASP A 233 12.51 -47.66 3.29
N LEU A 234 11.42 -46.88 3.35
CA LEU A 234 10.24 -47.24 4.16
C LEU A 234 9.49 -48.44 3.57
N LEU A 235 9.28 -48.46 2.24
CA LEU A 235 8.63 -49.58 1.57
C LEU A 235 9.45 -50.87 1.74
N GLU A 236 10.79 -50.81 1.61
CA GLU A 236 11.64 -51.97 1.82
C GLU A 236 11.53 -52.52 3.24
N LYS A 237 11.54 -51.65 4.27
CA LYS A 237 11.34 -52.05 5.66
C LYS A 237 9.97 -52.73 5.92
N LEU A 238 8.96 -52.38 5.12
CA LEU A 238 7.62 -52.94 5.19
C LEU A 238 7.46 -54.15 4.25
N ASN A 239 8.52 -54.62 3.59
CA ASN A 239 8.53 -55.70 2.58
C ASN A 239 7.66 -55.37 1.36
N TYR A 240 7.62 -54.12 0.92
CA TYR A 240 6.99 -53.65 -0.29
C TYR A 240 8.00 -53.11 -1.28
N THR A 241 7.63 -53.09 -2.56
CA THR A 241 8.31 -52.35 -3.64
C THR A 241 7.28 -51.49 -4.35
N LEU A 242 7.70 -50.59 -5.22
CA LEU A 242 6.80 -49.74 -6.00
C LEU A 242 5.88 -50.56 -6.95
N GLU A 243 6.31 -51.75 -7.32
CA GLU A 243 5.57 -52.70 -8.18
C GLU A 243 4.62 -53.58 -7.40
N THR A 244 4.68 -53.60 -6.06
CA THR A 244 3.79 -54.41 -5.23
C THR A 244 2.37 -53.92 -5.41
N VAL A 245 1.42 -54.90 -5.56
CA VAL A 245 -0.03 -54.65 -5.61
C VAL A 245 -0.61 -54.86 -4.22
N PRO A 246 -1.00 -53.78 -3.49
CA PRO A 246 -1.58 -53.92 -2.17
C PRO A 246 -2.99 -54.53 -2.23
N LYS A 247 -3.40 -55.23 -1.18
CA LYS A 247 -4.75 -55.78 -1.07
C LYS A 247 -5.79 -54.65 -1.10
N LYS A 248 -7.01 -54.99 -1.48
CA LYS A 248 -8.13 -54.05 -1.48
C LYS A 248 -8.36 -53.48 -0.08
N ASN A 249 -8.39 -52.11 0.02
CA ASN A 249 -8.52 -51.34 1.25
C ASN A 249 -7.28 -51.35 2.17
N GLU A 250 -6.18 -51.96 1.78
CA GLU A 250 -4.93 -51.92 2.51
C GLU A 250 -4.31 -50.51 2.39
N ILE A 251 -3.92 -49.94 3.53
CA ILE A 251 -3.25 -48.63 3.57
C ILE A 251 -1.74 -48.88 3.58
N VAL A 252 -1.04 -48.35 2.59
CA VAL A 252 0.43 -48.40 2.50
C VAL A 252 0.97 -46.99 2.71
N TYR A 253 1.62 -46.77 3.84
CA TYR A 253 2.30 -45.51 4.12
C TYR A 253 3.55 -45.36 3.31
N LEU A 254 3.77 -44.15 2.73
CA LEU A 254 4.89 -43.80 1.86
C LEU A 254 5.91 -42.90 2.56
N LYS A 255 5.54 -42.31 3.67
CA LYS A 255 6.39 -41.47 4.53
C LYS A 255 6.17 -41.86 5.99
N SER A 256 7.23 -41.70 6.78
CA SER A 256 7.19 -41.96 8.23
C SER A 256 6.63 -40.78 9.05
N THR A 257 6.57 -39.60 8.46
CA THR A 257 6.12 -38.37 9.12
C THR A 257 4.83 -37.84 8.49
N ALA A 258 3.91 -37.36 9.33
CA ALA A 258 2.63 -36.80 8.92
C ALA A 258 2.74 -35.34 8.45
N ASN A 259 3.55 -35.11 7.41
CA ASN A 259 3.81 -33.77 6.92
C ASN A 259 3.04 -33.50 5.61
N LEU A 260 2.24 -32.42 5.57
CA LEU A 260 1.50 -32.03 4.37
C LEU A 260 2.42 -31.65 3.20
N SER A 261 3.63 -31.13 3.47
CA SER A 261 4.60 -30.77 2.44
C SER A 261 5.20 -31.97 1.70
N THR A 262 5.06 -33.18 2.24
CA THR A 262 5.53 -34.43 1.64
C THR A 262 4.39 -35.30 1.12
N GLY A 263 3.20 -34.71 0.89
CA GLY A 263 2.04 -35.41 0.33
C GLY A 263 1.06 -35.97 1.39
N GLY A 264 1.29 -35.71 2.68
CA GLY A 264 0.39 -36.08 3.76
C GLY A 264 -0.99 -35.39 3.66
N THR A 265 -1.95 -35.88 4.42
CA THR A 265 -3.33 -35.37 4.49
C THR A 265 -3.69 -34.91 5.89
N SER A 266 -4.84 -34.25 6.02
CA SER A 266 -5.36 -33.78 7.31
C SER A 266 -6.87 -34.03 7.42
N VAL A 267 -7.31 -34.36 8.61
CA VAL A 267 -8.73 -34.55 8.96
C VAL A 267 -9.09 -33.52 10.03
N ASP A 268 -10.16 -32.75 9.83
CA ASP A 268 -10.61 -31.77 10.84
C ASP A 268 -11.21 -32.55 12.03
N VAL A 269 -10.71 -32.25 13.23
CA VAL A 269 -11.17 -32.88 14.49
C VAL A 269 -11.52 -31.81 15.55
N THR A 270 -11.71 -30.56 15.10
CA THR A 270 -11.91 -29.41 15.98
C THR A 270 -13.07 -29.65 16.97
N ASP A 271 -14.21 -30.05 16.45
CA ASP A 271 -15.45 -30.22 17.27
C ASP A 271 -15.43 -31.50 18.14
N LEU A 272 -14.41 -32.33 17.97
CA LEU A 272 -14.22 -33.57 18.74
C LEU A 272 -13.31 -33.38 19.95
N MET A 273 -12.72 -32.20 20.14
CA MET A 273 -11.78 -31.97 21.24
C MET A 273 -12.45 -31.91 22.61
N HIS A 274 -11.88 -32.66 23.56
CA HIS A 274 -12.33 -32.60 24.95
C HIS A 274 -12.07 -31.21 25.55
N PRO A 275 -12.96 -30.63 26.36
CA PRO A 275 -12.78 -29.30 26.97
C PRO A 275 -11.49 -29.11 27.74
N GLU A 276 -10.98 -30.12 28.44
CA GLU A 276 -9.70 -30.06 29.11
C GLU A 276 -8.53 -29.92 28.14
N ASN A 277 -8.59 -30.57 26.98
CA ASN A 277 -7.56 -30.44 25.96
C ASN A 277 -7.58 -29.04 25.32
N ILE A 278 -8.78 -28.47 25.13
CA ILE A 278 -8.95 -27.07 24.69
C ILE A 278 -8.27 -26.15 25.70
N PHE A 279 -8.60 -26.28 26.99
CA PHE A 279 -8.01 -25.48 28.06
C PHE A 279 -6.47 -25.61 28.10
N LEU A 280 -5.93 -26.83 27.95
CA LEU A 280 -4.49 -27.06 27.92
C LEU A 280 -3.82 -26.33 26.74
N CYS A 281 -4.38 -26.42 25.54
CA CYS A 281 -3.81 -25.75 24.36
C CYS A 281 -3.86 -24.23 24.48
N GLU A 282 -4.93 -23.66 24.99
CA GLU A 282 -5.04 -22.21 25.26
C GLU A 282 -4.05 -21.78 26.34
N ARG A 283 -3.82 -22.63 27.35
CA ARG A 283 -2.83 -22.35 28.39
C ARG A 283 -1.40 -22.42 27.86
N ILE A 284 -1.09 -23.33 26.93
CA ILE A 284 0.23 -23.41 26.25
C ILE A 284 0.56 -22.09 25.56
N SER A 285 -0.37 -21.53 24.79
CA SER A 285 -0.18 -20.22 24.12
C SER A 285 0.20 -19.12 25.12
N ARG A 286 -0.46 -19.07 26.28
CA ARG A 286 -0.16 -18.09 27.35
C ARG A 286 1.18 -18.34 28.05
N VAL A 287 1.51 -19.61 28.33
CA VAL A 287 2.78 -19.99 29.02
C VAL A 287 3.99 -19.65 28.14
N ILE A 288 3.88 -19.91 26.84
CA ILE A 288 4.96 -19.59 25.89
C ILE A 288 4.93 -18.09 25.48
N GLY A 289 3.74 -17.47 25.45
CA GLY A 289 3.56 -16.05 25.10
C GLY A 289 3.40 -15.79 23.61
N LEU A 290 2.90 -16.79 22.84
CA LEU A 290 2.65 -16.67 21.41
C LEU A 290 1.22 -16.18 21.14
N ASP A 291 1.07 -15.20 20.27
CA ASP A 291 -0.22 -14.71 19.76
C ASP A 291 -0.88 -15.66 18.76
N ILE A 292 -0.05 -16.33 17.95
CA ILE A 292 -0.47 -17.43 17.04
C ILE A 292 0.41 -18.63 17.33
N CYS A 293 -0.19 -19.73 17.71
CA CYS A 293 0.51 -20.88 18.26
C CYS A 293 0.01 -22.17 17.59
N GLY A 294 0.91 -22.96 17.04
CA GLY A 294 0.67 -24.30 16.58
C GLY A 294 1.16 -25.32 17.61
N VAL A 295 0.28 -26.11 18.18
CA VAL A 295 0.62 -27.12 19.17
C VAL A 295 0.56 -28.50 18.53
N ASP A 296 1.66 -29.24 18.55
CA ASP A 296 1.75 -30.62 18.06
C ASP A 296 1.54 -31.58 19.22
N ILE A 297 0.54 -32.45 19.06
CA ILE A 297 0.08 -33.40 20.09
C ILE A 297 0.19 -34.81 19.52
N MET A 298 0.75 -35.72 20.30
CA MET A 298 0.66 -37.18 20.06
C MET A 298 -0.30 -37.79 21.04
N ALA A 299 -1.37 -38.45 20.54
CA ALA A 299 -2.37 -39.10 21.39
C ALA A 299 -3.15 -40.14 20.58
N GLU A 300 -3.80 -41.09 21.23
CA GLU A 300 -4.72 -42.01 20.56
C GLU A 300 -5.96 -41.29 20.02
N ASN A 301 -6.47 -40.29 20.75
CA ASN A 301 -7.56 -39.42 20.34
C ASN A 301 -7.54 -38.13 21.16
N LEU A 302 -8.34 -37.13 20.72
CA LEU A 302 -8.51 -35.86 21.45
C LEU A 302 -9.87 -35.75 22.15
N THR A 303 -10.68 -36.81 22.10
CA THR A 303 -12.03 -36.88 22.73
C THR A 303 -11.97 -37.19 24.23
N GLN A 304 -10.81 -37.58 24.73
CA GLN A 304 -10.52 -37.83 26.14
C GLN A 304 -9.39 -36.91 26.62
N PRO A 305 -9.30 -36.59 27.93
CA PRO A 305 -8.20 -35.80 28.46
C PRO A 305 -6.83 -36.43 28.15
N LEU A 306 -5.86 -35.62 27.68
CA LEU A 306 -4.51 -36.12 27.37
C LEU A 306 -3.84 -36.82 28.56
N LYS A 307 -4.12 -36.37 29.77
CA LYS A 307 -3.58 -36.97 31.01
C LYS A 307 -4.09 -38.39 31.28
N GLU A 308 -5.26 -38.74 30.77
CA GLU A 308 -5.90 -40.04 30.97
C GLU A 308 -5.53 -41.04 29.88
N ASN A 309 -5.35 -40.56 28.62
CA ASN A 309 -5.05 -41.44 27.49
C ASN A 309 -3.54 -41.52 27.15
N GLY A 310 -2.67 -40.97 28.01
CA GLY A 310 -1.21 -41.01 27.85
C GLY A 310 -0.70 -40.14 26.71
N GLY A 311 -1.51 -39.23 26.19
CA GLY A 311 -1.09 -38.25 25.15
C GLY A 311 -0.20 -37.17 25.72
N CYS A 312 0.60 -36.57 24.86
CA CYS A 312 1.49 -35.48 25.25
C CYS A 312 1.71 -34.43 24.16
N ILE A 313 2.21 -33.27 24.58
CA ILE A 313 2.66 -32.21 23.71
C ILE A 313 4.07 -32.56 23.21
N LEU A 314 4.26 -32.55 21.89
CA LEU A 314 5.56 -32.81 21.26
C LEU A 314 6.38 -31.53 21.06
N GLU A 315 5.73 -30.52 20.49
CA GLU A 315 6.35 -29.22 20.20
C GLU A 315 5.32 -28.11 20.08
N VAL A 316 5.83 -26.87 20.14
CA VAL A 316 5.07 -25.64 19.95
C VAL A 316 5.70 -24.87 18.81
N ASN A 317 4.89 -24.42 17.85
CA ASN A 317 5.33 -23.76 16.65
C ASN A 317 4.89 -22.29 16.63
N ALA A 318 5.82 -21.36 16.45
CA ALA A 318 5.57 -19.92 16.42
C ALA A 318 4.99 -19.41 15.08
N ALA A 319 5.21 -20.15 14.00
CA ALA A 319 4.72 -19.78 12.67
C ALA A 319 3.92 -20.94 12.02
N PRO A 320 2.79 -21.33 12.59
CA PRO A 320 2.04 -22.49 12.11
C PRO A 320 1.42 -22.25 10.74
N GLY A 321 1.52 -23.25 9.84
CA GLY A 321 0.81 -23.21 8.56
C GLY A 321 -0.69 -23.39 8.73
N PHE A 322 -1.51 -22.62 8.01
CA PHE A 322 -2.98 -22.67 8.07
C PHE A 322 -3.60 -23.66 7.09
N ARG A 323 -2.83 -24.10 6.09
CA ARG A 323 -3.34 -24.90 4.95
C ARG A 323 -4.19 -26.10 5.38
N MET A 324 -3.75 -26.85 6.39
CA MET A 324 -4.46 -28.05 6.87
C MET A 324 -5.82 -27.75 7.51
N HIS A 325 -6.03 -26.53 8.01
CA HIS A 325 -7.29 -26.11 8.62
C HIS A 325 -8.19 -25.41 7.61
N LEU A 326 -7.60 -24.65 6.66
CA LEU A 326 -8.35 -23.98 5.58
C LEU A 326 -9.00 -24.96 4.62
N ALA A 327 -8.31 -26.07 4.35
CA ALA A 327 -8.79 -27.08 3.41
C ALA A 327 -8.33 -28.48 3.83
N PRO A 328 -8.94 -29.06 4.87
CA PRO A 328 -8.69 -30.44 5.26
C PRO A 328 -9.11 -31.40 4.16
N SER A 329 -8.48 -32.58 4.12
CA SER A 329 -8.85 -33.64 3.19
C SER A 329 -10.22 -34.25 3.54
N GLU A 330 -10.56 -34.22 4.82
CA GLU A 330 -11.84 -34.72 5.38
C GLU A 330 -12.27 -33.80 6.53
N GLY A 331 -13.59 -33.59 6.67
CA GLY A 331 -14.18 -32.71 7.69
C GLY A 331 -14.45 -31.30 7.16
N LEU A 332 -14.56 -30.31 8.07
CA LEU A 332 -15.00 -28.95 7.76
C LEU A 332 -13.80 -27.99 7.53
N PRO A 333 -13.79 -27.21 6.42
CA PRO A 333 -12.88 -26.09 6.29
C PRO A 333 -13.13 -25.06 7.39
N ARG A 334 -12.05 -24.56 8.01
CA ARG A 334 -12.12 -23.54 9.07
C ARG A 334 -11.54 -22.20 8.60
N ASN A 335 -12.29 -21.12 8.73
CA ASN A 335 -11.77 -19.78 8.47
C ASN A 335 -10.88 -19.32 9.64
N VAL A 336 -9.66 -19.83 9.67
CA VAL A 336 -8.68 -19.50 10.72
C VAL A 336 -8.05 -18.14 10.56
N ALA A 337 -8.29 -17.45 9.44
CA ALA A 337 -7.81 -16.08 9.21
C ALA A 337 -8.67 -15.04 9.96
N ALA A 338 -9.96 -15.29 10.14
CA ALA A 338 -10.86 -14.37 10.83
C ALA A 338 -10.38 -14.01 12.25
N PRO A 339 -10.03 -14.98 13.12
CA PRO A 339 -9.49 -14.68 14.44
C PRO A 339 -8.17 -13.86 14.41
N VAL A 340 -7.34 -14.03 13.38
CA VAL A 340 -6.13 -13.21 13.22
C VAL A 340 -6.49 -11.75 12.98
N ILE A 341 -7.47 -11.50 12.10
CA ILE A 341 -7.94 -10.15 11.85
C ILE A 341 -8.63 -9.57 13.09
N ASP A 342 -9.43 -10.34 13.82
CA ASP A 342 -10.05 -9.91 15.08
C ASP A 342 -8.99 -9.51 16.13
N MET A 343 -7.91 -10.28 16.23
CA MET A 343 -6.78 -9.97 17.11
C MET A 343 -6.04 -8.69 16.71
N LEU A 344 -5.80 -8.47 15.41
CA LEU A 344 -5.06 -7.30 14.92
C LEU A 344 -5.94 -6.04 14.93
N TYR A 345 -7.20 -6.18 14.53
CA TYR A 345 -8.20 -5.14 14.44
C TYR A 345 -9.47 -5.53 15.22
N PRO A 346 -9.42 -5.48 16.56
CA PRO A 346 -10.63 -5.70 17.37
C PRO A 346 -11.70 -4.66 17.04
N PRO A 347 -12.98 -4.95 17.34
CA PRO A 347 -14.09 -4.04 17.06
C PRO A 347 -13.81 -2.61 17.52
N GLY A 348 -14.01 -1.63 16.62
CA GLY A 348 -13.77 -0.20 16.89
C GLY A 348 -12.34 0.29 16.63
N LYS A 349 -11.36 -0.59 16.38
CA LYS A 349 -10.01 -0.17 16.00
C LYS A 349 -9.97 0.20 14.51
N PRO A 350 -9.60 1.44 14.15
CA PRO A 350 -9.50 1.82 12.75
C PRO A 350 -8.33 1.13 12.05
N SER A 351 -8.51 0.79 10.77
CA SER A 351 -7.44 0.29 9.90
C SER A 351 -6.94 1.36 8.92
N ARG A 352 -7.65 2.47 8.78
CA ARG A 352 -7.34 3.56 7.84
C ARG A 352 -7.04 4.85 8.60
N ILE A 353 -6.24 5.70 7.99
CA ILE A 353 -6.14 7.11 8.32
C ILE A 353 -7.03 7.89 7.35
N PRO A 354 -7.50 9.10 7.66
CA PRO A 354 -8.21 9.95 6.72
C PRO A 354 -7.33 10.29 5.51
N ILE A 355 -7.93 10.24 4.31
CA ILE A 355 -7.26 10.54 3.03
C ILE A 355 -8.08 11.59 2.28
N ILE A 356 -7.46 12.72 1.97
CA ILE A 356 -7.97 13.71 1.01
C ILE A 356 -7.14 13.60 -0.27
N ALA A 357 -7.78 13.31 -1.40
CA ALA A 357 -7.13 13.23 -2.70
C ALA A 357 -7.52 14.43 -3.57
N VAL A 358 -6.54 15.11 -4.15
CA VAL A 358 -6.75 16.34 -4.93
C VAL A 358 -6.29 16.13 -6.36
N THR A 359 -7.19 16.33 -7.32
CA THR A 359 -6.89 16.34 -8.75
C THR A 359 -7.47 17.58 -9.44
N GLY A 360 -7.19 17.75 -10.70
CA GLY A 360 -7.66 18.86 -11.55
C GLY A 360 -6.63 19.23 -12.60
N THR A 361 -6.92 20.20 -13.43
CA THR A 361 -5.94 20.75 -14.37
C THR A 361 -5.02 21.72 -13.62
N ASN A 362 -5.56 22.76 -13.00
CA ASN A 362 -4.83 23.77 -12.24
C ASN A 362 -5.26 23.74 -10.75
N GLY A 363 -4.43 24.28 -9.86
CA GLY A 363 -4.73 24.46 -8.44
C GLY A 363 -4.44 23.25 -7.52
N LYS A 364 -4.10 22.08 -8.05
CA LYS A 364 -3.83 20.86 -7.27
C LYS A 364 -2.83 21.05 -6.13
N THR A 365 -1.61 21.46 -6.47
CA THR A 365 -0.50 21.63 -5.52
C THR A 365 -0.85 22.65 -4.43
N THR A 366 -1.42 23.79 -4.83
CA THR A 366 -1.82 24.84 -3.88
C THR A 366 -2.89 24.35 -2.91
N THR A 367 -3.94 23.69 -3.41
CA THR A 367 -5.02 23.13 -2.58
C THR A 367 -4.49 22.04 -1.66
N THR A 368 -3.61 21.15 -2.16
CA THR A 368 -2.98 20.09 -1.35
C THR A 368 -2.13 20.67 -0.21
N ARG A 369 -1.29 21.65 -0.49
CA ARG A 369 -0.42 22.28 0.51
C ARG A 369 -1.21 23.08 1.55
N LEU A 370 -2.24 23.81 1.11
CA LEU A 370 -3.13 24.52 2.03
C LEU A 370 -3.88 23.55 2.95
N LEU A 371 -4.39 22.45 2.41
CA LEU A 371 -5.02 21.40 3.20
C LEU A 371 -4.05 20.75 4.19
N ALA A 372 -2.83 20.45 3.75
CA ALA A 372 -1.80 19.89 4.63
C ALA A 372 -1.49 20.86 5.79
N HIS A 373 -1.45 22.17 5.53
CA HIS A 373 -1.27 23.19 6.56
C HIS A 373 -2.45 23.22 7.54
N ILE A 374 -3.70 23.21 7.04
CA ILE A 374 -4.91 23.17 7.88
C ILE A 374 -4.91 21.90 8.75
N VAL A 375 -4.66 20.74 8.17
CA VAL A 375 -4.59 19.44 8.88
C VAL A 375 -3.54 19.47 9.99
N LYS A 376 -2.34 19.98 9.68
CA LYS A 376 -1.27 20.12 10.67
C LYS A 376 -1.65 21.05 11.82
N ASN A 377 -2.23 22.21 11.51
CA ASN A 377 -2.65 23.18 12.54
C ASN A 377 -3.79 22.64 13.43
N ASN A 378 -4.51 21.62 12.94
CA ASN A 378 -5.50 20.88 13.72
C ASN A 378 -4.88 19.71 14.52
N GLY A 379 -3.55 19.65 14.64
CA GLY A 379 -2.82 18.74 15.53
C GLY A 379 -2.46 17.38 14.94
N PHE A 380 -2.75 17.10 13.65
CA PHE A 380 -2.43 15.83 13.03
C PHE A 380 -1.00 15.81 12.45
N LYS A 381 -0.37 14.65 12.53
CA LYS A 381 0.87 14.38 11.77
C LYS A 381 0.51 14.08 10.32
N VAL A 382 0.56 15.12 9.50
CA VAL A 382 0.17 15.05 8.10
C VAL A 382 1.30 14.50 7.23
N GLY A 383 0.95 13.56 6.32
CA GLY A 383 1.76 13.18 5.17
C GLY A 383 1.10 13.69 3.89
N PHE A 384 1.88 14.29 3.00
CA PHE A 384 1.32 14.78 1.73
C PHE A 384 2.31 14.64 0.56
N THR A 385 1.73 14.54 -0.63
CA THR A 385 2.47 14.45 -1.90
C THR A 385 2.08 15.60 -2.80
N THR A 386 3.06 16.16 -3.49
CA THR A 386 2.87 17.26 -4.45
C THR A 386 3.76 17.08 -5.68
N TYR A 387 3.60 17.94 -6.68
CA TYR A 387 4.46 17.93 -7.86
C TYR A 387 5.96 18.09 -7.54
N ASP A 388 6.33 18.73 -6.45
CA ASP A 388 7.70 19.03 -6.07
C ASP A 388 8.30 18.06 -5.03
N GLY A 389 7.50 17.22 -4.37
CA GLY A 389 8.02 16.23 -3.42
C GLY A 389 7.03 15.56 -2.51
N ILE A 390 7.55 14.56 -1.78
CA ILE A 390 6.87 13.86 -0.67
C ILE A 390 7.24 14.56 0.63
N TYR A 391 6.25 14.80 1.47
CA TYR A 391 6.43 15.46 2.75
C TYR A 391 5.77 14.69 3.89
N VAL A 392 6.49 14.57 5.00
CA VAL A 392 5.94 14.13 6.28
C VAL A 392 6.07 15.30 7.24
N GLN A 393 4.94 15.85 7.67
CA GLN A 393 4.86 17.11 8.39
C GLN A 393 5.49 18.26 7.56
N ASN A 394 6.63 18.83 8.00
CA ASN A 394 7.35 19.89 7.29
C ASN A 394 8.64 19.39 6.62
N HIS A 395 8.94 18.11 6.73
CA HIS A 395 10.17 17.55 6.19
C HIS A 395 9.92 16.99 4.79
N MET A 396 10.69 17.50 3.82
CA MET A 396 10.74 16.93 2.48
C MET A 396 11.52 15.61 2.55
N MET A 397 10.84 14.49 2.26
CA MET A 397 11.43 13.15 2.26
C MET A 397 12.04 12.80 0.90
N GLU A 398 11.39 13.21 -0.18
CA GLU A 398 11.83 12.97 -1.55
C GLU A 398 11.47 14.18 -2.42
N LYS A 399 12.38 14.59 -3.32
CA LYS A 399 12.18 15.70 -4.23
C LYS A 399 11.85 15.21 -5.63
N GLY A 400 10.86 15.81 -6.28
CA GLY A 400 10.48 15.53 -7.67
C GLY A 400 8.99 15.44 -7.85
N ASP A 401 8.52 15.07 -9.06
CA ASP A 401 7.10 14.83 -9.34
C ASP A 401 6.63 13.58 -8.59
N THR A 402 5.96 13.80 -7.48
CA THR A 402 5.46 12.75 -6.58
C THR A 402 3.94 12.65 -6.58
N THR A 403 3.29 13.01 -7.69
CA THR A 403 1.82 12.97 -7.86
C THR A 403 1.29 11.61 -8.29
N GLY A 404 2.12 10.56 -8.22
CA GLY A 404 1.81 9.21 -8.64
C GLY A 404 1.50 8.24 -7.49
N PRO A 405 1.04 7.01 -7.82
CA PRO A 405 0.62 6.02 -6.83
C PRO A 405 1.73 5.54 -5.88
N LEU A 406 2.97 5.45 -6.34
CA LEU A 406 4.09 5.04 -5.47
C LEU A 406 4.33 6.03 -4.34
N SER A 407 4.17 7.31 -4.62
CA SER A 407 4.30 8.38 -3.62
C SER A 407 3.13 8.37 -2.63
N ALA A 408 1.92 8.08 -3.09
CA ALA A 408 0.77 7.85 -2.22
C ALA A 408 1.02 6.66 -1.28
N GLU A 409 1.50 5.53 -1.83
CA GLU A 409 1.88 4.38 -1.02
C GLU A 409 3.00 4.70 -0.02
N TYR A 410 3.98 5.54 -0.39
CA TYR A 410 5.04 5.97 0.54
C TYR A 410 4.43 6.58 1.80
N ILE A 411 3.52 7.54 1.65
CA ILE A 411 2.81 8.18 2.78
C ILE A 411 1.99 7.16 3.57
N LEU A 412 1.26 6.25 2.90
CA LEU A 412 0.41 5.26 3.56
C LEU A 412 1.19 4.15 4.28
N LYS A 413 2.46 3.96 3.92
CA LYS A 413 3.40 3.05 4.58
C LYS A 413 4.10 3.67 5.79
N ASP A 414 4.08 4.99 5.93
CA ASP A 414 4.76 5.66 7.05
C ASP A 414 3.97 5.45 8.35
N PRO A 415 4.57 4.81 9.38
CA PRO A 415 3.88 4.49 10.63
C PRO A 415 3.62 5.71 11.53
N THR A 416 4.10 6.89 11.16
CA THR A 416 3.93 8.13 11.93
C THR A 416 2.81 9.01 11.40
N VAL A 417 2.36 8.77 10.16
CA VAL A 417 1.33 9.58 9.50
C VAL A 417 -0.05 9.27 10.05
N GLU A 418 -0.75 10.32 10.48
CA GLU A 418 -2.10 10.27 11.03
C GLU A 418 -3.17 10.72 10.03
N PHE A 419 -2.77 11.48 9.02
CA PHE A 419 -3.64 12.05 7.98
C PHE A 419 -2.88 12.19 6.67
N ALA A 420 -3.48 11.81 5.53
CA ALA A 420 -2.86 11.91 4.21
C ALA A 420 -3.58 12.94 3.33
N VAL A 421 -2.81 13.83 2.67
CA VAL A 421 -3.31 14.75 1.62
C VAL A 421 -2.52 14.48 0.34
N LEU A 422 -3.16 13.93 -0.67
CA LEU A 422 -2.50 13.35 -1.83
C LEU A 422 -2.83 14.13 -3.11
N GLU A 423 -1.86 14.83 -3.69
CA GLU A 423 -1.98 15.35 -5.04
C GLU A 423 -1.93 14.19 -6.04
N THR A 424 -2.92 14.12 -6.94
CA THR A 424 -3.06 13.03 -7.89
C THR A 424 -3.16 13.57 -9.31
N ALA A 425 -2.10 13.39 -10.10
CA ALA A 425 -2.05 13.85 -11.47
C ALA A 425 -2.44 12.77 -12.48
N ARG A 426 -2.92 13.21 -13.65
CA ARG A 426 -3.34 12.37 -14.78
C ARG A 426 -2.32 11.28 -15.12
N GLY A 427 -1.05 11.64 -15.24
CA GLY A 427 0.00 10.71 -15.66
C GLY A 427 0.21 9.55 -14.68
N GLY A 428 0.07 9.79 -13.37
CA GLY A 428 0.11 8.75 -12.34
C GLY A 428 -1.08 7.81 -12.44
N ILE A 429 -2.30 8.37 -12.56
CA ILE A 429 -3.55 7.60 -12.67
C ILE A 429 -3.50 6.65 -13.87
N LEU A 430 -3.09 7.14 -15.04
CA LEU A 430 -3.05 6.35 -16.27
C LEU A 430 -2.02 5.20 -16.19
N ARG A 431 -0.87 5.42 -15.57
CA ARG A 431 0.20 4.42 -15.53
C ARG A 431 -0.05 3.32 -14.52
N SER A 432 -0.57 3.65 -13.34
CA SER A 432 -0.59 2.70 -12.22
C SER A 432 -1.71 2.94 -11.20
N GLY A 433 -2.72 3.76 -11.52
CA GLY A 433 -3.85 4.04 -10.64
C GLY A 433 -3.53 5.04 -9.52
N LEU A 434 -4.15 4.85 -8.34
CA LEU A 434 -4.17 5.84 -7.26
C LEU A 434 -3.18 5.57 -6.12
N GLY A 435 -2.72 4.32 -5.93
CA GLY A 435 -1.91 3.92 -4.78
C GLY A 435 -2.69 3.76 -3.47
N PHE A 436 -4.01 3.97 -3.50
CA PHE A 436 -4.95 3.72 -2.39
C PHE A 436 -6.26 3.15 -2.93
N SER A 437 -6.96 2.38 -2.11
CA SER A 437 -8.22 1.74 -2.51
C SER A 437 -9.42 2.66 -2.40
N ARG A 438 -9.46 3.50 -1.36
CA ARG A 438 -10.54 4.48 -1.09
C ARG A 438 -10.00 5.70 -0.38
N CYS A 439 -10.63 6.86 -0.60
CA CYS A 439 -10.40 8.10 0.15
C CYS A 439 -11.67 8.59 0.83
N ASP A 440 -11.51 9.48 1.81
CA ASP A 440 -12.60 10.12 2.53
C ASP A 440 -13.16 11.30 1.76
N ILE A 441 -12.28 12.10 1.17
CA ILE A 441 -12.61 13.26 0.35
C ILE A 441 -11.83 13.21 -0.94
N GLY A 442 -12.50 13.40 -2.06
CA GLY A 442 -11.91 13.61 -3.39
C GLY A 442 -12.26 14.99 -3.92
N ILE A 443 -11.28 15.74 -4.40
CA ILE A 443 -11.45 17.09 -4.92
C ILE A 443 -11.08 17.13 -6.39
N ILE A 444 -11.94 17.69 -7.23
CA ILE A 444 -11.61 18.13 -8.60
C ILE A 444 -11.67 19.66 -8.62
N THR A 445 -10.52 20.30 -8.77
CA THR A 445 -10.43 21.76 -8.78
C THR A 445 -11.03 22.36 -10.05
N ASN A 446 -10.70 21.79 -11.21
CA ASN A 446 -11.21 22.13 -12.54
C ASN A 446 -10.76 21.09 -13.57
N ILE A 447 -11.43 21.05 -14.72
CA ILE A 447 -11.07 20.22 -15.87
C ILE A 447 -11.05 21.14 -17.10
N GLN A 448 -9.86 21.50 -17.55
CA GLN A 448 -9.63 22.40 -18.67
C GLN A 448 -8.69 21.75 -19.67
N GLU A 449 -8.66 22.26 -20.89
CA GLU A 449 -7.78 21.75 -21.94
C GLU A 449 -6.31 21.86 -21.50
N ASP A 450 -5.69 20.71 -21.34
CA ASP A 450 -4.29 20.57 -21.00
C ASP A 450 -3.86 19.12 -21.27
N HIS A 451 -2.68 18.93 -21.86
CA HIS A 451 -2.19 17.60 -22.22
C HIS A 451 -3.10 16.81 -23.20
N LEU A 452 -3.93 17.45 -24.01
CA LEU A 452 -4.69 16.78 -25.08
C LEU A 452 -3.73 16.35 -26.20
N GLY A 453 -4.04 15.21 -26.83
CA GLY A 453 -3.19 14.59 -27.87
C GLY A 453 -2.04 13.73 -27.32
N ILE A 454 -1.91 13.59 -25.98
CA ILE A 454 -0.88 12.77 -25.36
C ILE A 454 -1.48 11.47 -24.85
N SER A 455 -0.90 10.32 -25.25
CA SER A 455 -1.45 9.00 -24.98
C SER A 455 -2.89 8.89 -25.55
N ASP A 456 -3.79 8.14 -24.97
CA ASP A 456 -5.18 7.95 -25.47
C ASP A 456 -6.14 9.06 -25.00
N ILE A 457 -5.64 10.30 -24.74
CA ILE A 457 -6.47 11.44 -24.31
C ILE A 457 -6.54 12.46 -25.42
N HIS A 458 -7.66 12.48 -26.15
CA HIS A 458 -7.86 13.36 -27.28
C HIS A 458 -8.91 14.44 -27.00
N THR A 459 -9.82 14.21 -26.06
CA THR A 459 -10.93 15.09 -25.74
C THR A 459 -10.91 15.51 -24.26
N LEU A 460 -11.67 16.57 -23.96
CA LEU A 460 -11.87 17.02 -22.58
C LEU A 460 -12.62 15.97 -21.75
N GLU A 461 -13.52 15.21 -22.39
CA GLU A 461 -14.24 14.08 -21.79
C GLU A 461 -13.29 12.93 -21.40
N ASP A 462 -12.27 12.63 -22.21
CA ASP A 462 -11.27 11.61 -21.85
C ASP A 462 -10.49 12.05 -20.62
N LEU A 463 -10.08 13.33 -20.58
CA LEU A 463 -9.39 13.90 -19.43
C LEU A 463 -10.28 13.88 -18.17
N ALA A 464 -11.57 14.20 -18.33
CA ALA A 464 -12.56 14.15 -17.26
C ALA A 464 -12.72 12.73 -16.70
N ARG A 465 -12.79 11.72 -17.57
CA ARG A 465 -12.90 10.31 -17.21
C ARG A 465 -11.70 9.85 -16.36
N VAL A 466 -10.48 10.24 -16.73
CA VAL A 466 -9.28 9.92 -15.95
C VAL A 466 -9.32 10.58 -14.57
N LYS A 467 -9.63 11.88 -14.50
CA LYS A 467 -9.70 12.60 -13.22
C LYS A 467 -10.84 12.12 -12.33
N ALA A 468 -11.96 11.68 -12.93
CA ALA A 468 -13.09 11.10 -12.21
C ALA A 468 -12.72 9.86 -11.38
N THR A 469 -11.63 9.15 -11.74
CA THR A 469 -11.13 8.01 -10.97
C THR A 469 -10.90 8.37 -9.50
N VAL A 470 -10.43 9.59 -9.20
CA VAL A 470 -10.21 10.07 -7.83
C VAL A 470 -11.52 10.14 -7.05
N VAL A 471 -12.53 10.78 -7.60
CA VAL A 471 -13.82 10.96 -6.90
C VAL A 471 -14.68 9.68 -6.93
N LYS A 472 -14.45 8.77 -7.88
CA LYS A 472 -15.06 7.44 -7.90
C LYS A 472 -14.46 6.49 -6.86
N SER A 473 -13.27 6.79 -6.34
CA SER A 473 -12.63 6.03 -5.27
C SER A 473 -13.09 6.44 -3.85
N ILE A 474 -13.99 7.41 -3.74
CA ILE A 474 -14.48 7.88 -2.45
C ILE A 474 -15.34 6.80 -1.78
N LYS A 475 -15.18 6.62 -0.46
CA LYS A 475 -16.05 5.74 0.32
C LYS A 475 -17.50 6.25 0.29
N LYS A 476 -18.48 5.35 0.49
CA LYS A 476 -19.91 5.68 0.33
C LYS A 476 -20.39 6.86 1.18
N ASP A 477 -19.87 7.01 2.38
CA ASP A 477 -20.15 8.10 3.32
C ASP A 477 -19.19 9.30 3.18
N GLY A 478 -18.24 9.24 2.26
CA GLY A 478 -17.28 10.31 1.97
C GLY A 478 -17.84 11.40 1.07
N TRP A 479 -16.99 12.35 0.66
CA TRP A 479 -17.40 13.56 -0.05
C TRP A 479 -16.63 13.80 -1.33
N ALA A 480 -17.34 14.03 -2.42
CA ALA A 480 -16.79 14.61 -3.65
C ALA A 480 -16.96 16.14 -3.61
N ILE A 481 -15.86 16.87 -3.74
CA ILE A 481 -15.85 18.33 -3.80
C ILE A 481 -15.56 18.72 -5.24
N LEU A 482 -16.54 19.39 -5.86
CA LEU A 482 -16.53 19.67 -7.30
C LEU A 482 -16.76 21.17 -7.55
N ASN A 483 -16.11 21.68 -8.61
CA ASN A 483 -16.31 23.04 -9.07
C ASN A 483 -17.65 23.18 -9.82
N ALA A 484 -18.56 24.01 -9.30
CA ALA A 484 -19.86 24.24 -9.90
C ALA A 484 -19.82 25.08 -11.21
N GLU A 485 -18.69 25.72 -11.51
CA GLU A 485 -18.48 26.49 -12.73
C GLU A 485 -17.90 25.63 -13.86
N ASP A 486 -17.58 24.37 -13.60
CA ASP A 486 -16.94 23.46 -14.55
C ASP A 486 -17.95 22.40 -15.02
N GLU A 487 -18.28 22.45 -16.32
CA GLU A 487 -19.28 21.55 -16.92
C GLU A 487 -18.91 20.07 -16.78
N GLN A 488 -17.62 19.72 -16.89
CA GLN A 488 -17.17 18.34 -16.76
C GLN A 488 -17.32 17.85 -15.32
N CYS A 489 -17.08 18.72 -14.33
CA CYS A 489 -17.35 18.43 -12.92
C CYS A 489 -18.83 18.14 -12.67
N LEU A 490 -19.74 18.90 -13.31
CA LEU A 490 -21.18 18.68 -13.20
C LEU A 490 -21.62 17.36 -13.85
N LYS A 491 -21.02 17.00 -14.99
CA LYS A 491 -21.28 15.70 -15.64
C LYS A 491 -20.84 14.53 -14.75
N ILE A 492 -19.64 14.62 -14.17
CA ILE A 492 -19.08 13.60 -13.26
C ILE A 492 -19.98 13.41 -12.04
N ALA A 493 -20.53 14.49 -11.49
CA ALA A 493 -21.39 14.43 -10.29
C ALA A 493 -22.54 13.44 -10.44
N ASN A 494 -23.13 13.32 -11.64
CA ASN A 494 -24.25 12.42 -11.93
C ASN A 494 -23.87 10.92 -11.88
N GLU A 495 -22.59 10.60 -11.89
CA GLU A 495 -22.07 9.23 -11.85
C GLU A 495 -21.63 8.78 -10.47
N LEU A 496 -21.68 9.67 -9.46
CA LEU A 496 -21.14 9.40 -8.13
C LEU A 496 -22.19 8.83 -7.19
N SER A 497 -21.76 7.92 -6.32
CA SER A 497 -22.60 7.31 -5.28
C SER A 497 -22.31 7.82 -3.87
N CYS A 498 -21.27 8.68 -3.70
CA CYS A 498 -20.91 9.32 -2.45
C CYS A 498 -21.66 10.65 -2.25
N ASN A 499 -21.42 11.32 -1.13
CA ASN A 499 -21.94 12.68 -0.93
C ASN A 499 -21.22 13.67 -1.85
N ILE A 500 -21.94 14.68 -2.30
CA ILE A 500 -21.41 15.74 -3.17
C ILE A 500 -21.48 17.07 -2.43
N ALA A 501 -20.45 17.90 -2.60
CA ALA A 501 -20.42 19.29 -2.21
C ALA A 501 -19.82 20.14 -3.33
N TYR A 502 -20.36 21.32 -3.58
CA TYR A 502 -19.89 22.22 -4.63
C TYR A 502 -19.19 23.45 -4.06
N PHE A 503 -18.25 23.98 -4.81
CA PHE A 503 -17.71 25.33 -4.60
C PHE A 503 -17.83 26.19 -5.84
N SER A 504 -17.94 27.52 -5.66
CA SER A 504 -18.04 28.48 -6.76
C SER A 504 -17.56 29.87 -6.32
N MET A 505 -16.94 30.60 -7.26
CA MET A 505 -16.63 32.03 -7.12
C MET A 505 -17.87 32.91 -7.20
N ASP A 506 -18.93 32.44 -7.88
CA ASP A 506 -20.19 33.14 -8.03
C ASP A 506 -21.23 32.60 -7.02
N GLU A 507 -21.57 33.39 -6.01
CA GLU A 507 -22.64 33.08 -5.06
C GLU A 507 -24.02 32.92 -5.72
N ASN A 508 -24.18 33.44 -6.94
CA ASN A 508 -25.39 33.38 -7.74
C ASN A 508 -25.44 32.20 -8.71
N ASN A 509 -24.38 31.39 -8.76
CA ASN A 509 -24.35 30.19 -9.61
C ASN A 509 -25.62 29.35 -9.40
N PRO A 510 -26.37 29.00 -10.48
CA PRO A 510 -27.65 28.30 -10.37
C PRO A 510 -27.53 26.95 -9.66
N VAL A 511 -26.47 26.19 -9.95
CA VAL A 511 -26.23 24.88 -9.35
C VAL A 511 -26.04 25.01 -7.84
N VAL A 512 -25.21 25.96 -7.42
CA VAL A 512 -24.94 26.21 -5.99
C VAL A 512 -26.19 26.66 -5.27
N LYS A 513 -26.98 27.56 -5.85
CA LYS A 513 -28.26 28.04 -5.27
C LYS A 513 -29.26 26.92 -5.09
N GLU A 514 -29.46 26.11 -6.14
CA GLU A 514 -30.38 24.99 -6.09
C GLU A 514 -29.92 23.96 -5.07
N PHE A 515 -28.62 23.60 -5.10
CA PHE A 515 -28.05 22.60 -4.23
C PHE A 515 -28.12 23.01 -2.75
N SER A 516 -27.85 24.29 -2.45
CA SER A 516 -28.00 24.86 -1.10
C SER A 516 -29.46 24.83 -0.63
N LYS A 517 -30.43 25.20 -1.49
CA LYS A 517 -31.88 25.14 -1.16
C LYS A 517 -32.33 23.73 -0.79
N LEU A 518 -31.72 22.69 -1.35
CA LEU A 518 -31.96 21.29 -0.99
C LEU A 518 -31.31 20.90 0.34
N GLY A 519 -30.76 21.85 1.10
CA GLY A 519 -30.10 21.61 2.39
C GLY A 519 -28.73 20.94 2.26
N LYS A 520 -28.13 20.95 1.07
CA LYS A 520 -26.77 20.45 0.83
C LYS A 520 -25.72 21.52 1.11
N ILE A 521 -24.48 21.08 1.33
CA ILE A 521 -23.37 21.97 1.72
C ILE A 521 -22.64 22.46 0.47
N VAL A 522 -22.38 23.78 0.43
CA VAL A 522 -21.61 24.44 -0.63
C VAL A 522 -20.66 25.48 -0.03
N ALA A 523 -19.58 25.79 -0.76
CA ALA A 523 -18.69 26.92 -0.42
C ALA A 523 -18.73 27.95 -1.55
N VAL A 524 -18.87 29.23 -1.19
CA VAL A 524 -18.93 30.33 -2.15
C VAL A 524 -18.09 31.51 -1.73
N TYR A 525 -17.65 32.29 -2.72
CA TYR A 525 -17.13 33.63 -2.50
C TYR A 525 -18.28 34.61 -2.46
N GLU A 526 -18.63 35.14 -1.29
CA GLU A 526 -19.77 36.02 -1.06
C GLU A 526 -19.35 37.32 -0.38
N ASN A 527 -19.56 38.46 -1.01
CA ASN A 527 -19.27 39.77 -0.44
C ASN A 527 -17.87 39.91 0.19
N GLY A 528 -16.85 39.36 -0.48
CA GLY A 528 -15.46 39.36 -0.04
C GLY A 528 -15.11 38.27 0.98
N PHE A 529 -16.03 37.35 1.31
CA PHE A 529 -15.81 36.27 2.27
C PHE A 529 -15.80 34.90 1.61
N ILE A 530 -15.00 34.02 2.17
CA ILE A 530 -15.08 32.57 2.00
C ILE A 530 -16.23 32.10 2.87
N THR A 531 -17.34 31.68 2.28
CA THR A 531 -18.59 31.38 2.99
C THR A 531 -19.04 29.95 2.71
N ILE A 532 -19.38 29.20 3.76
CA ILE A 532 -20.04 27.89 3.68
C ILE A 532 -21.54 28.10 3.86
N LYS A 533 -22.35 27.51 2.99
CA LYS A 533 -23.83 27.60 3.02
C LYS A 533 -24.47 26.22 3.08
N LYS A 534 -25.62 26.14 3.78
CA LYS A 534 -26.50 24.99 3.84
C LYS A 534 -27.95 25.49 4.04
N GLY A 535 -28.74 25.54 3.02
CA GLY A 535 -30.04 26.20 3.06
C GLY A 535 -29.89 27.69 3.34
N GLU A 536 -30.67 28.19 4.30
CA GLU A 536 -30.59 29.57 4.76
C GLU A 536 -29.42 29.82 5.74
N TRP A 537 -28.83 28.75 6.25
CA TRP A 537 -27.73 28.84 7.20
C TRP A 537 -26.42 29.10 6.48
N LYS A 538 -25.60 30.02 6.98
CA LYS A 538 -24.31 30.35 6.46
C LYS A 538 -23.26 30.68 7.52
N ILE A 539 -22.03 30.28 7.26
CA ILE A 539 -20.84 30.64 8.02
C ILE A 539 -19.89 31.41 7.11
N ARG A 540 -19.56 32.65 7.48
CA ARG A 540 -18.44 33.39 6.91
C ARG A 540 -17.17 32.93 7.60
N VAL A 541 -16.39 32.09 6.94
CA VAL A 541 -15.17 31.50 7.52
C VAL A 541 -14.08 32.55 7.65
N GLU A 542 -13.76 33.25 6.55
CA GLU A 542 -12.73 34.30 6.57
C GLU A 542 -12.92 35.29 5.40
N ARG A 543 -12.41 36.53 5.58
CA ARG A 543 -12.30 37.48 4.47
C ARG A 543 -11.18 37.08 3.53
N ALA A 544 -11.42 37.07 2.23
CA ALA A 544 -10.40 36.73 1.25
C ALA A 544 -9.16 37.66 1.34
N THR A 545 -9.36 38.93 1.69
CA THR A 545 -8.26 39.90 1.89
C THR A 545 -7.34 39.58 3.07
N HIS A 546 -7.79 38.78 4.04
CA HIS A 546 -6.98 38.34 5.19
C HIS A 546 -6.25 37.01 4.92
N VAL A 547 -6.54 36.36 3.80
CA VAL A 547 -5.87 35.13 3.38
C VAL A 547 -4.67 35.49 2.50
N PRO A 548 -3.41 35.39 2.98
CA PRO A 548 -2.23 35.83 2.26
C PRO A 548 -2.10 35.21 0.86
N LEU A 549 -2.53 33.95 0.71
CA LEU A 549 -2.54 33.22 -0.55
C LEU A 549 -3.33 33.94 -1.66
N THR A 550 -4.33 34.73 -1.32
CA THR A 550 -5.18 35.46 -2.28
C THR A 550 -4.59 36.79 -2.75
N MET A 551 -3.38 37.15 -2.27
CA MET A 551 -2.75 38.46 -2.56
C MET A 551 -3.68 39.65 -2.32
N GLY A 552 -4.28 39.71 -1.13
CA GLY A 552 -5.25 40.74 -0.77
C GLY A 552 -6.57 40.65 -1.55
N GLY A 553 -6.97 39.48 -2.01
CA GLY A 553 -8.16 39.21 -2.80
C GLY A 553 -8.01 39.46 -4.31
N LYS A 554 -6.79 39.80 -4.77
CA LYS A 554 -6.51 40.12 -6.20
C LYS A 554 -6.31 38.86 -7.05
N ALA A 555 -5.78 37.78 -6.47
CA ALA A 555 -5.59 36.49 -7.14
C ALA A 555 -6.85 35.63 -7.05
N LYS A 556 -7.84 35.87 -7.93
CA LYS A 556 -9.15 35.21 -7.85
C LYS A 556 -9.06 33.68 -8.00
N PHE A 557 -8.17 33.16 -8.87
CA PHE A 557 -7.93 31.74 -9.03
C PHE A 557 -7.37 31.08 -7.74
N MET A 558 -6.71 31.86 -6.88
CA MET A 558 -6.29 31.38 -5.55
C MET A 558 -7.47 31.32 -4.59
N ILE A 559 -8.45 32.22 -4.70
CA ILE A 559 -9.69 32.15 -3.91
C ILE A 559 -10.44 30.84 -4.23
N THR A 560 -10.48 30.42 -5.47
CA THR A 560 -11.07 29.14 -5.88
C THR A 560 -10.40 27.95 -5.16
N ASN A 561 -9.07 27.94 -5.06
CA ASN A 561 -8.32 26.91 -4.30
C ASN A 561 -8.64 26.96 -2.80
N VAL A 562 -8.77 28.17 -2.25
CA VAL A 562 -9.15 28.38 -0.83
C VAL A 562 -10.55 27.87 -0.56
N LEU A 563 -11.52 28.11 -1.45
CA LEU A 563 -12.89 27.59 -1.32
C LEU A 563 -12.90 26.06 -1.26
N ALA A 564 -12.21 25.40 -2.19
CA ALA A 564 -12.11 23.93 -2.23
C ALA A 564 -11.47 23.37 -0.95
N ALA A 565 -10.35 23.97 -0.50
CA ALA A 565 -9.65 23.54 0.72
C ALA A 565 -10.48 23.77 1.99
N THR A 566 -11.12 24.94 2.09
CA THR A 566 -12.00 25.29 3.23
C THR A 566 -13.18 24.34 3.32
N LEU A 567 -13.80 24.01 2.18
CA LEU A 567 -14.93 23.08 2.13
C LEU A 567 -14.48 21.66 2.55
N ALA A 568 -13.32 21.20 2.08
CA ALA A 568 -12.78 19.91 2.48
C ALA A 568 -12.48 19.84 3.99
N ALA A 569 -11.85 20.87 4.53
CA ALA A 569 -11.54 20.96 5.95
C ALA A 569 -12.83 20.97 6.81
N TYR A 570 -13.84 21.72 6.39
CA TYR A 570 -15.14 21.75 7.06
C TYR A 570 -15.86 20.38 7.03
N LEU A 571 -15.85 19.71 5.88
CA LEU A 571 -16.48 18.39 5.73
C LEU A 571 -15.71 17.30 6.47
N GLN A 572 -14.41 17.51 6.73
CA GLN A 572 -13.60 16.64 7.58
C GLN A 572 -13.91 16.81 9.07
N GLY A 573 -14.68 17.86 9.43
CA GLY A 573 -15.12 18.13 10.79
C GLY A 573 -14.23 19.11 11.57
N PHE A 574 -13.33 19.82 10.91
CA PHE A 574 -12.51 20.84 11.57
C PHE A 574 -13.37 22.07 11.93
N LYS A 575 -13.05 22.69 13.03
CA LYS A 575 -13.76 23.90 13.49
C LYS A 575 -13.47 25.08 12.55
N THR A 576 -14.47 25.89 12.29
CA THR A 576 -14.35 27.05 11.39
C THR A 576 -13.32 28.07 11.86
N ASP A 577 -13.16 28.27 13.17
CA ASP A 577 -12.16 29.17 13.72
C ASP A 577 -10.73 28.66 13.48
N ASP A 578 -10.50 27.36 13.62
CA ASP A 578 -9.20 26.72 13.34
C ASP A 578 -8.89 26.76 11.84
N ILE A 579 -9.91 26.60 10.99
CA ILE A 579 -9.78 26.76 9.53
C ILE A 579 -9.42 28.22 9.22
N SER A 580 -10.15 29.20 9.75
CA SER A 580 -9.88 30.63 9.56
C SER A 580 -8.45 31.00 9.94
N LEU A 581 -8.01 30.62 11.14
CA LEU A 581 -6.64 30.84 11.60
C LEU A 581 -5.60 30.20 10.67
N SER A 582 -5.87 28.99 10.18
CA SER A 582 -4.98 28.31 9.25
C SER A 582 -4.89 29.00 7.89
N LEU A 583 -6.00 29.57 7.40
CA LEU A 583 -6.02 30.36 6.18
C LEU A 583 -5.20 31.66 6.32
N GLN A 584 -5.26 32.34 7.48
CA GLN A 584 -4.52 33.58 7.76
C GLN A 584 -3.00 33.32 7.91
N THR A 585 -2.62 32.13 8.40
CA THR A 585 -1.22 31.78 8.65
C THR A 585 -0.53 31.07 7.48
N PHE A 586 -1.25 30.78 6.41
CA PHE A 586 -0.67 30.19 5.18
C PHE A 586 -0.08 31.29 4.28
N ILE A 587 1.19 31.58 4.48
CA ILE A 587 1.91 32.64 3.73
C ILE A 587 2.59 32.01 2.51
N PRO A 588 2.23 32.43 1.28
CA PRO A 588 2.92 31.98 0.07
C PRO A 588 4.40 32.34 0.13
N SER A 589 5.25 31.36 -0.06
CA SER A 589 6.69 31.55 -0.06
C SER A 589 7.37 30.47 -0.91
N ALA A 590 8.64 30.67 -1.22
CA ALA A 590 9.46 29.69 -1.91
C ALA A 590 9.49 28.32 -1.20
N ALA A 591 9.34 28.30 0.12
CA ALA A 591 9.29 27.07 0.92
C ALA A 591 7.87 26.44 0.98
N GLN A 592 6.84 27.28 1.15
CA GLN A 592 5.46 26.78 1.32
C GLN A 592 4.73 26.50 0.00
N THR A 593 4.96 27.31 -1.03
CA THR A 593 4.28 27.19 -2.33
C THR A 593 5.25 27.44 -3.48
N PRO A 594 6.31 26.62 -3.65
CA PRO A 594 7.32 26.88 -4.67
C PRO A 594 6.69 27.00 -6.08
N GLY A 595 6.96 28.12 -6.76
CA GLY A 595 6.42 28.42 -8.08
C GLY A 595 4.91 28.63 -8.14
N ARG A 596 4.31 29.06 -7.07
CA ARG A 596 2.89 29.41 -7.03
C ARG A 596 2.75 30.82 -6.43
N MET A 597 2.75 31.83 -7.33
CA MET A 597 2.65 33.23 -6.97
C MET A 597 3.72 33.68 -5.96
N ASN A 598 4.97 33.29 -6.16
CA ASN A 598 6.07 33.74 -5.28
C ASN A 598 6.53 35.15 -5.70
N ILE A 599 6.22 36.15 -4.88
CA ILE A 599 6.62 37.54 -5.12
C ILE A 599 7.84 37.88 -4.26
N PHE A 600 8.89 38.36 -4.90
CA PHE A 600 10.12 38.89 -4.31
C PHE A 600 10.11 40.41 -4.44
N GLU A 601 10.24 41.12 -3.34
CA GLU A 601 10.20 42.57 -3.30
C GLU A 601 11.62 43.14 -3.17
N PHE A 602 12.12 43.74 -4.24
CA PHE A 602 13.33 44.51 -4.28
C PHE A 602 13.00 45.99 -3.98
N LYS A 603 14.03 46.81 -3.65
CA LYS A 603 13.83 48.24 -3.33
C LYS A 603 13.22 49.04 -4.49
N LYS A 604 13.50 48.62 -5.73
CA LYS A 604 13.13 49.37 -6.93
C LYS A 604 12.12 48.67 -7.83
N PHE A 605 11.97 47.36 -7.71
CA PHE A 605 11.13 46.54 -8.57
C PHE A 605 10.61 45.29 -7.83
N LYS A 606 9.75 44.52 -8.49
CA LYS A 606 9.26 43.24 -7.94
C LYS A 606 9.41 42.14 -8.96
N VAL A 607 9.65 40.90 -8.46
CA VAL A 607 9.71 39.70 -9.29
C VAL A 607 8.68 38.70 -8.83
N LEU A 608 7.81 38.25 -9.73
CA LEU A 608 6.89 37.16 -9.54
C LEU A 608 7.43 35.90 -10.22
N ILE A 609 7.46 34.78 -9.51
CA ILE A 609 7.71 33.45 -10.09
C ILE A 609 6.45 32.63 -9.97
N ASP A 610 5.97 32.10 -11.11
CA ASP A 610 4.80 31.21 -11.19
C ASP A 610 5.05 30.08 -12.19
N PHE A 611 4.35 28.96 -12.00
CA PHE A 611 4.44 27.74 -12.82
C PHE A 611 3.38 27.72 -13.94
N ALA A 612 2.66 28.77 -14.20
CA ALA A 612 1.66 28.81 -15.25
C ALA A 612 2.26 28.38 -16.61
N HIS A 613 1.66 27.36 -17.24
CA HIS A 613 2.18 26.74 -18.47
C HIS A 613 1.07 26.32 -19.46
N ASN A 614 -0.16 26.72 -19.21
CA ASN A 614 -1.31 26.49 -20.07
C ASN A 614 -2.17 27.76 -20.16
N PRO A 615 -3.08 27.88 -21.17
CA PRO A 615 -3.87 29.09 -21.37
C PRO A 615 -4.65 29.53 -20.12
N ALA A 616 -5.22 28.60 -19.40
CA ALA A 616 -5.99 28.91 -18.18
C ALA A 616 -5.12 29.47 -17.06
N GLY A 617 -3.91 28.93 -16.87
CA GLY A 617 -2.92 29.46 -15.93
C GLY A 617 -2.48 30.87 -16.31
N TYR A 618 -2.21 31.12 -17.60
CA TYR A 618 -1.89 32.45 -18.11
C TYR A 618 -3.03 33.45 -17.89
N LYS A 619 -4.30 33.08 -18.13
CA LYS A 619 -5.48 33.93 -17.82
C LYS A 619 -5.57 34.29 -16.35
N GLY A 620 -5.27 33.35 -15.44
CA GLY A 620 -5.23 33.65 -14.00
C GLY A 620 -4.15 34.65 -13.62
N VAL A 621 -2.95 34.53 -14.22
CA VAL A 621 -1.86 35.51 -14.04
C VAL A 621 -2.22 36.85 -14.68
N GLU A 622 -2.85 36.88 -15.88
CA GLU A 622 -3.35 38.09 -16.56
C GLU A 622 -4.30 38.87 -15.65
N GLU A 623 -5.29 38.19 -15.07
CA GLU A 623 -6.25 38.82 -14.16
C GLU A 623 -5.56 39.43 -12.92
N PHE A 624 -4.61 38.73 -12.33
CA PHE A 624 -3.81 39.25 -11.20
C PHE A 624 -3.02 40.48 -11.65
N LEU A 625 -2.26 40.39 -12.74
CA LEU A 625 -1.41 41.46 -13.24
C LEU A 625 -2.18 42.71 -13.68
N SER A 626 -3.46 42.56 -14.08
CA SER A 626 -4.34 43.72 -14.37
C SER A 626 -4.55 44.63 -13.16
N SER A 627 -4.43 44.08 -11.95
CA SER A 627 -4.53 44.80 -10.67
C SER A 627 -3.21 45.32 -10.14
N VAL A 628 -2.09 45.01 -10.79
CA VAL A 628 -0.74 45.40 -10.38
C VAL A 628 -0.37 46.71 -11.04
N VAL A 629 -0.04 47.70 -10.22
CA VAL A 629 0.48 49.00 -10.68
C VAL A 629 1.99 48.92 -10.82
N ALA A 630 2.51 49.11 -12.03
CA ALA A 630 3.92 49.12 -12.35
C ALA A 630 4.19 50.09 -13.52
N THR A 631 5.42 50.63 -13.58
CA THR A 631 5.85 51.49 -14.71
C THR A 631 6.02 50.69 -16.00
N LYS A 632 6.45 49.45 -15.86
CA LYS A 632 6.69 48.50 -16.96
C LYS A 632 6.44 47.07 -16.48
N LYS A 633 5.88 46.22 -17.30
CA LYS A 633 5.69 44.79 -17.02
C LYS A 633 6.53 43.97 -17.98
N ILE A 634 7.45 43.17 -17.45
CA ILE A 634 8.32 42.28 -18.21
C ILE A 634 7.90 40.83 -17.97
N GLY A 635 7.68 40.06 -19.06
CA GLY A 635 7.35 38.63 -18.99
C GLY A 635 8.50 37.77 -19.49
N ILE A 636 8.91 36.78 -18.71
CA ILE A 636 9.82 35.71 -19.15
C ILE A 636 9.00 34.47 -19.39
N ILE A 637 8.87 34.05 -20.65
CA ILE A 637 7.96 32.97 -21.04
C ILE A 637 8.66 31.88 -21.86
N ALA A 638 8.05 30.69 -21.92
CA ALA A 638 8.46 29.60 -22.79
C ALA A 638 7.24 28.87 -23.38
N GLY A 639 7.45 28.15 -24.46
CA GLY A 639 6.47 27.22 -25.00
C GLY A 639 6.77 25.79 -24.53
N VAL A 640 5.75 25.05 -24.12
CA VAL A 640 5.88 23.65 -23.68
C VAL A 640 5.76 22.73 -24.90
N GLY A 641 6.84 22.00 -25.20
CA GLY A 641 6.99 21.28 -26.48
C GLY A 641 5.98 20.14 -26.73
N ASP A 642 5.37 19.57 -25.70
CA ASP A 642 4.33 18.54 -25.82
C ASP A 642 2.88 19.10 -25.83
N ARG A 643 2.73 20.41 -26.00
CA ARG A 643 1.42 21.05 -26.17
C ARG A 643 1.07 21.21 -27.65
N ARG A 644 -0.24 21.36 -27.94
CA ARG A 644 -0.73 21.68 -29.28
C ARG A 644 -0.23 23.08 -29.68
N ASP A 645 -0.10 23.30 -30.98
CA ASP A 645 0.30 24.59 -31.54
C ASP A 645 -0.59 25.73 -31.07
N GLU A 646 -1.93 25.46 -31.07
CA GLU A 646 -2.95 26.41 -30.63
C GLU A 646 -2.73 26.82 -29.17
N ASP A 647 -2.41 25.90 -28.30
CA ASP A 647 -2.20 26.18 -26.87
C ASP A 647 -0.94 27.07 -26.65
N ILE A 648 0.15 26.81 -27.40
CA ILE A 648 1.37 27.62 -27.34
C ILE A 648 1.07 29.03 -27.86
N LYS A 649 0.37 29.14 -28.99
CA LYS A 649 -0.03 30.45 -29.58
C LYS A 649 -0.97 31.22 -28.67
N GLU A 650 -1.95 30.56 -28.02
CA GLU A 650 -2.87 31.21 -27.08
C GLU A 650 -2.13 31.72 -25.85
N CYS A 651 -1.23 30.94 -25.25
CA CYS A 651 -0.37 31.40 -24.15
C CYS A 651 0.42 32.64 -24.53
N ALA A 652 1.05 32.66 -25.70
CA ALA A 652 1.80 33.80 -26.21
C ALA A 652 0.91 35.02 -26.50
N THR A 653 -0.29 34.82 -27.01
CA THR A 653 -1.28 35.87 -27.22
C THR A 653 -1.71 36.52 -25.90
N ILE A 654 -1.92 35.72 -24.86
CA ILE A 654 -2.25 36.22 -23.51
C ILE A 654 -1.03 36.98 -22.94
N ALA A 655 0.18 36.43 -23.09
CA ALA A 655 1.41 37.10 -22.65
C ALA A 655 1.59 38.47 -23.28
N ALA A 656 1.32 38.59 -24.57
CA ALA A 656 1.40 39.89 -25.28
C ALA A 656 0.40 40.92 -24.74
N ARG A 657 -0.75 40.49 -24.18
CA ARG A 657 -1.68 41.41 -23.51
C ARG A 657 -1.21 41.85 -22.14
N MET A 658 -0.48 40.95 -21.41
CA MET A 658 -0.03 41.19 -20.05
C MET A 658 1.21 42.09 -19.96
N PHE A 659 2.14 41.95 -20.89
CA PHE A 659 3.49 42.50 -20.80
C PHE A 659 3.76 43.62 -21.82
N ASP A 660 4.62 44.54 -21.43
CA ASP A 660 5.17 45.60 -22.28
C ASP A 660 6.44 45.13 -23.01
N HIS A 661 7.14 44.16 -22.39
CA HIS A 661 8.32 43.50 -22.94
C HIS A 661 8.31 42.00 -22.62
N ILE A 662 8.70 41.16 -23.58
CA ILE A 662 8.72 39.71 -23.43
C ILE A 662 10.12 39.18 -23.70
N ILE A 663 10.66 38.41 -22.76
CA ILE A 663 11.85 37.61 -22.94
C ILE A 663 11.43 36.16 -23.20
N ILE A 664 11.72 35.67 -24.40
CA ILE A 664 11.40 34.30 -24.82
C ILE A 664 12.57 33.42 -24.45
N ARG A 665 12.30 32.41 -23.61
CA ARG A 665 13.28 31.40 -23.22
C ARG A 665 12.83 30.01 -23.71
N GLN A 666 13.73 29.01 -23.56
CA GLN A 666 13.41 27.62 -23.86
C GLN A 666 13.19 26.81 -22.61
N GLU A 667 12.33 25.80 -22.68
CA GLU A 667 12.26 24.76 -21.66
C GLU A 667 13.49 23.85 -21.71
N LYS A 668 13.82 23.27 -20.56
CA LYS A 668 14.91 22.30 -20.42
C LYS A 668 14.75 21.09 -21.34
N TYR A 669 13.52 20.67 -21.61
CA TYR A 669 13.18 19.52 -22.45
C TYR A 669 12.20 19.93 -23.54
N LEU A 670 12.63 19.92 -24.80
CA LEU A 670 11.83 20.32 -25.96
C LEU A 670 10.82 19.27 -26.42
N ARG A 671 10.82 18.09 -25.82
CA ARG A 671 9.82 17.02 -25.98
C ARG A 671 9.50 16.65 -27.43
N GLY A 672 10.53 16.62 -28.26
CA GLY A 672 10.45 16.22 -29.68
C GLY A 672 10.29 17.34 -30.69
N ARG A 673 10.19 18.60 -30.25
CA ARG A 673 10.24 19.80 -31.14
C ARG A 673 11.63 20.44 -31.17
N THR A 674 11.85 21.33 -32.16
CA THR A 674 13.05 22.16 -32.18
C THR A 674 12.82 23.50 -31.48
N GLU A 675 13.90 24.17 -31.13
CA GLU A 675 13.87 25.50 -30.50
C GLU A 675 13.21 26.52 -31.44
N GLU A 676 13.58 26.50 -32.72
CA GLU A 676 13.06 27.38 -33.75
C GLU A 676 11.56 27.21 -33.96
N GLU A 677 11.09 25.98 -33.92
CA GLU A 677 9.65 25.67 -34.06
C GLU A 677 8.85 26.30 -32.92
N ILE A 678 9.31 26.11 -31.66
CA ILE A 678 8.61 26.66 -30.49
C ILE A 678 8.65 28.18 -30.49
N ILE A 679 9.80 28.79 -30.79
CA ILE A 679 9.91 30.24 -30.89
C ILE A 679 8.99 30.78 -31.99
N GLY A 680 8.95 30.11 -33.15
CA GLY A 680 8.04 30.49 -34.24
C GLY A 680 6.59 30.56 -33.81
N LEU A 681 6.09 29.53 -33.09
CA LEU A 681 4.74 29.49 -32.53
C LEU A 681 4.46 30.61 -31.52
N ILE A 682 5.46 30.92 -30.66
CA ILE A 682 5.34 32.03 -29.70
C ILE A 682 5.24 33.36 -30.43
N LEU A 683 6.08 33.63 -31.44
CA LEU A 683 6.07 34.85 -32.22
C LEU A 683 4.76 35.02 -33.00
N GLU A 684 4.24 33.93 -33.58
CA GLU A 684 2.92 33.95 -34.24
C GLU A 684 1.83 34.30 -33.20
N GLY A 685 1.86 33.72 -32.00
CA GLY A 685 0.89 34.05 -30.94
C GLY A 685 0.97 35.50 -30.49
N ILE A 686 2.18 36.08 -30.36
CA ILE A 686 2.39 37.51 -30.06
C ILE A 686 1.74 38.35 -31.17
N ALA A 687 1.99 38.04 -32.45
CA ALA A 687 1.43 38.73 -33.59
C ALA A 687 -0.12 38.66 -33.62
N LEU A 688 -0.72 37.51 -33.29
CA LEU A 688 -2.17 37.35 -33.20
C LEU A 688 -2.84 38.21 -32.12
N SER A 689 -2.10 38.69 -31.13
CA SER A 689 -2.64 39.62 -30.11
C SER A 689 -3.06 40.98 -30.65
N GLY A 690 -2.53 41.39 -31.78
CA GLY A 690 -2.71 42.72 -32.35
C GLY A 690 -2.04 43.85 -31.54
N LYS A 691 -1.30 43.56 -30.46
CA LYS A 691 -0.62 44.52 -29.61
C LYS A 691 0.87 44.61 -30.01
N THR A 692 1.41 45.81 -30.09
CA THR A 692 2.85 46.00 -30.30
C THR A 692 3.58 45.79 -28.99
N VAL A 693 4.26 44.64 -28.87
CA VAL A 693 5.07 44.27 -27.70
C VAL A 693 6.51 44.06 -28.14
N THR A 694 7.45 44.67 -27.41
CA THR A 694 8.86 44.41 -27.65
C THR A 694 9.26 43.05 -27.13
N HIS A 695 10.12 42.34 -27.83
CA HIS A 695 10.60 41.04 -27.39
C HIS A 695 12.08 40.82 -27.70
N GLU A 696 12.69 39.90 -26.95
CA GLU A 696 14.02 39.39 -27.19
C GLU A 696 14.07 37.88 -26.88
N ILE A 697 15.07 37.20 -27.38
CA ILE A 697 15.22 35.74 -27.22
C ILE A 697 16.50 35.47 -26.39
N ILE A 698 16.33 34.86 -25.22
CA ILE A 698 17.41 34.42 -24.35
C ILE A 698 17.10 32.96 -23.95
N SER A 699 17.65 31.99 -24.67
CA SER A 699 17.25 30.58 -24.59
C SER A 699 17.38 29.97 -23.18
N LYS A 700 18.37 30.40 -22.38
CA LYS A 700 18.53 29.82 -21.05
C LYS A 700 17.77 30.61 -19.98
N GLU A 701 16.92 29.94 -19.24
CA GLU A 701 16.11 30.54 -18.16
C GLU A 701 16.92 31.35 -17.17
N VAL A 702 18.06 30.81 -16.71
CA VAL A 702 18.96 31.48 -15.76
C VAL A 702 19.47 32.82 -16.32
N GLU A 703 19.87 32.81 -17.59
CA GLU A 703 20.39 34.01 -18.27
C GLU A 703 19.28 35.03 -18.50
N ALA A 704 18.07 34.56 -18.88
CA ALA A 704 16.89 35.41 -19.08
C ALA A 704 16.47 36.14 -17.79
N ILE A 705 16.44 35.41 -16.64
CA ILE A 705 16.09 36.00 -15.35
C ILE A 705 17.15 37.01 -14.91
N LYS A 706 18.46 36.69 -15.03
CA LYS A 706 19.54 37.58 -14.69
C LYS A 706 19.50 38.86 -15.55
N HIS A 707 19.34 38.67 -16.86
CA HIS A 707 19.24 39.81 -17.79
C HIS A 707 18.09 40.76 -17.44
N ALA A 708 16.90 40.17 -17.15
CA ALA A 708 15.74 40.97 -16.74
C ALA A 708 15.98 41.76 -15.45
N ILE A 709 16.70 41.19 -14.48
CA ILE A 709 17.03 41.86 -13.21
C ILE A 709 18.11 42.91 -13.40
N ASP A 710 19.16 42.62 -14.20
CA ASP A 710 20.30 43.52 -14.41
C ASP A 710 19.95 44.77 -15.25
N THR A 711 18.90 44.66 -16.11
CA THR A 711 18.46 45.75 -17.02
C THR A 711 17.18 46.43 -16.54
N VAL A 712 16.70 46.12 -15.33
CA VAL A 712 15.40 46.58 -14.83
C VAL A 712 15.38 48.10 -14.52
N GLU A 713 14.27 48.74 -14.87
CA GLU A 713 14.00 50.14 -14.51
C GLU A 713 13.17 50.23 -13.20
N ASP A 714 13.27 51.37 -12.52
CA ASP A 714 12.54 51.60 -11.27
C ASP A 714 11.01 51.49 -11.48
N GLY A 715 10.33 50.81 -10.58
CA GLY A 715 8.90 50.57 -10.62
C GLY A 715 8.44 49.42 -11.55
N THR A 716 9.37 48.67 -12.12
CA THR A 716 9.05 47.51 -13.00
C THR A 716 8.51 46.32 -12.20
N PHE A 717 7.65 45.54 -12.85
CA PHE A 717 7.18 44.25 -12.39
C PHE A 717 7.62 43.13 -13.36
N ILE A 718 8.54 42.28 -12.92
CA ILE A 718 9.02 41.13 -13.69
C ILE A 718 8.16 39.91 -13.34
N THR A 719 7.74 39.15 -14.34
CA THR A 719 7.03 37.86 -14.15
C THR A 719 7.77 36.76 -14.89
N ALA A 720 8.32 35.81 -14.14
CA ALA A 720 8.95 34.62 -14.71
C ALA A 720 7.97 33.44 -14.63
N LEU A 721 7.49 32.95 -15.77
CA LEU A 721 6.69 31.74 -15.90
C LEU A 721 7.67 30.58 -16.11
N SER A 722 7.98 29.85 -15.01
CA SER A 722 9.11 28.92 -14.93
C SER A 722 8.66 27.47 -14.80
N ASP A 723 9.28 26.59 -15.58
CA ASP A 723 9.13 25.12 -15.46
C ASP A 723 10.16 24.52 -14.46
N VAL A 724 11.33 25.14 -14.28
CA VAL A 724 12.34 24.73 -13.31
C VAL A 724 12.35 25.69 -12.11
N VAL A 725 11.21 25.76 -11.45
CA VAL A 725 10.90 26.70 -10.36
C VAL A 725 12.02 26.88 -9.34
N THR A 726 12.66 25.78 -8.92
CA THR A 726 13.77 25.84 -7.91
C THR A 726 14.93 26.72 -8.38
N ASN A 727 15.30 26.62 -9.66
CA ASN A 727 16.40 27.42 -10.21
C ASN A 727 16.03 28.91 -10.25
N ALA A 728 14.82 29.18 -10.74
CA ALA A 728 14.32 30.57 -10.80
C ALA A 728 14.27 31.22 -9.41
N ILE A 729 13.73 30.49 -8.42
CA ILE A 729 13.68 30.96 -7.02
C ILE A 729 15.08 31.22 -6.47
N ASN A 730 16.02 30.30 -6.63
CA ASN A 730 17.38 30.44 -6.10
C ASN A 730 18.09 31.66 -6.67
N ILE A 731 17.95 31.91 -7.98
CA ILE A 731 18.57 33.06 -8.63
C ILE A 731 18.00 34.37 -8.09
N VAL A 732 16.67 34.46 -8.04
CA VAL A 732 16.02 35.69 -7.55
C VAL A 732 16.36 35.92 -6.08
N GLN A 733 16.45 34.88 -5.27
CA GLN A 733 16.84 34.95 -3.86
C GLN A 733 18.29 35.43 -3.72
N GLU A 734 19.23 34.90 -4.54
CA GLU A 734 20.64 35.38 -4.54
C GLU A 734 20.77 36.90 -4.83
N TYR A 735 19.96 37.41 -5.76
CA TYR A 735 19.94 38.84 -6.05
C TYR A 735 19.34 39.66 -4.91
N LEU A 736 18.27 39.19 -4.29
CA LEU A 736 17.63 39.82 -3.14
C LEU A 736 18.56 39.84 -1.92
N ASP A 737 19.28 38.76 -1.67
CA ASP A 737 20.25 38.69 -0.57
C ASP A 737 21.42 39.67 -0.78
N LYS A 738 21.96 39.77 -2.00
CA LYS A 738 22.98 40.76 -2.36
C LYS A 738 22.49 42.21 -2.19
N GLU A 739 21.23 42.50 -2.57
CA GLU A 739 20.65 43.83 -2.35
C GLU A 739 20.56 44.18 -0.87
N ASN A 740 20.16 43.20 -0.03
CA ASN A 740 20.05 43.36 1.42
C ASN A 740 21.43 43.55 2.08
N GLU A 741 22.46 42.79 1.64
CA GLU A 741 23.85 42.95 2.14
C GLU A 741 24.46 44.27 1.77
N SER A 742 24.18 44.79 0.57
CA SER A 742 24.72 46.09 0.10
C SER A 742 23.99 47.32 0.70
N GLY A 743 22.87 47.09 1.41
CA GLY A 743 22.08 48.14 2.04
C GLY A 743 22.31 48.32 3.55
N ASN A 744 23.15 47.45 4.15
CA ASN A 744 23.70 47.58 5.50
C ASN A 744 25.12 48.16 5.43
#